data_ef7dbbe298f4c090995e3e8840439048
#
_entry.id   ef7dbbe298f4c090995e3e8840439048
#
_cell.length_a   1.000
_cell.length_b   1.000
_cell.length_c   1.000
_cell.angle_alpha   90.00
_cell.angle_beta   90.00
_cell.angle_gamma   90.00
#
_symmetry.space_group_name_H-M   'P 1'
#
loop_
_entity.id
_entity.type
_entity.pdbx_description
1 polymer ?
#
loop_
_entity_poly.entity_id
_entity_poly.type
_entity_poly.pdbx_seq_one_letter_code
_entity_poly.pdbx_strand_id
1 'polypeptide(L)'
;MLKLKPGALFLFSSLMVMTGLAQSAELSVTVEGLAEGSAAVVSVERGVGEAWSKEVTGSGVDSPVSCGFDLGHGDWLLSIDAPGYMTPSASSVTLNSDVSVTLDVAAMLGDSTTYVFNWNEDGSFAGHATEFIPASPPVIEVLGEAYEIPQGFSAQTLYQQYGFVLDDLEEAWTPDESFKLHQAISDLPYPRANADENGIPVHAVWRITEDMLDGDYMVENVMGMDVVTVSRDVFVYAEPLVVNFEGEQGHFFSRRLFKVALSHLTEEGSQSGIVSQIAEDRYGVEFMEPSDGLEDLMNETQTNFQPFPAWEKLQIMGMFEEFPAGMRKQEGLSKLVRRINGQPNPYYPAAPAIAWTGIETIEWMETAFSGFSIDHIHRLILHEKAHFLWAYGLDGALKADWTSLGGWFEDPNAPSGWSTTLTTEFVSAYAHDMNPNEDMAESIAHYISNPQLLLTHAPDKYDFIRDRIMHGARYVALIAEELTFEVYNLFPDYTYPGKIVGTSVQVTGEPNEDKTFHLTVHLHSDDPVEDGAASGQVRFVSSVGTFFDMWLAPVNGSSDSVLTGSITLNKHMKAGWWNFDGLHLWDAVGNDRYESPATIGLRLFLNNPLEDITPPAYLDDSFSMLAVPEIQIVDGSAGPSSVEGIEVEFDTWDKIPLSRGLTRISFPTMDPDYGQRYSIDIQSNDFESNGYEEVKHHKMQLPVPHYFPTGHYTVNFSSADDVAGNSSLLYFTGDPNYSNADDVHVFAEDRDSVWMETEYPDLLHPVVDLNSFEVTATPSNADAPNGETLVEFTLAVQDTSAFDEFASGVQRITYTMRNPIGEEFHFGGWEELGGANFYYSVYPPEGANEWSTLTLSAFLPAGSAPGTWGISAISIQDRAKNIKRYSFVEYVQFTLIDAPCPADLDENGLVGAPDLLLILADFGCSENCGLADLDGDDAVNVSDALLFLAQYGTPCE
;
A
#
# COMPACT_ATOMS: atom_id res chain seq x y z
N MET A 1 11.36 -44.21 -56.85
CA MET A 1 11.39 -44.37 -58.34
C MET A 1 10.76 -43.12 -58.93
N LEU A 2 11.56 -42.47 -59.79
CA LEU A 2 11.28 -41.59 -60.92
C LEU A 2 10.23 -40.46 -60.74
N LYS A 3 10.69 -39.16 -60.70
CA LYS A 3 11.01 -38.24 -61.83
C LYS A 3 9.80 -37.94 -62.73
N LEU A 4 9.38 -36.65 -62.80
CA LEU A 4 9.82 -35.63 -63.77
C LEU A 4 9.02 -34.33 -63.66
N LYS A 5 9.69 -33.22 -63.74
CA LYS A 5 9.29 -31.86 -64.17
C LYS A 5 9.04 -31.86 -65.70
N PRO A 6 8.60 -30.79 -66.40
CA PRO A 6 8.57 -29.36 -66.08
C PRO A 6 7.38 -28.56 -66.71
N GLY A 7 7.38 -27.26 -66.53
CA GLY A 7 6.65 -26.36 -67.43
C GLY A 7 6.57 -24.91 -66.86
N ALA A 8 7.60 -24.14 -67.21
CA ALA A 8 7.62 -22.70 -66.95
C ALA A 8 6.74 -21.91 -67.94
N LEU A 9 6.05 -20.89 -67.47
CA LEU A 9 5.76 -19.76 -68.36
C LEU A 9 5.95 -18.43 -67.58
N PHE A 10 6.96 -17.71 -67.97
CA PHE A 10 7.28 -16.36 -67.60
C PHE A 10 6.22 -15.39 -68.15
N LEU A 11 5.66 -14.54 -67.27
CA LEU A 11 5.11 -13.25 -67.69
C LEU A 11 5.84 -12.17 -66.85
N PHE A 12 6.75 -11.51 -67.50
CA PHE A 12 7.32 -10.23 -67.02
C PHE A 12 6.26 -9.18 -67.02
N SER A 13 5.84 -8.71 -65.84
CA SER A 13 5.31 -7.36 -65.69
C SER A 13 6.36 -6.57 -64.91
N SER A 14 7.00 -5.67 -65.58
CA SER A 14 7.94 -4.69 -65.06
C SER A 14 7.23 -3.80 -64.07
N LEU A 15 7.36 -4.12 -62.76
CA LEU A 15 7.11 -3.18 -61.70
C LEU A 15 8.36 -2.29 -61.61
N MET A 16 8.24 -1.05 -62.10
CA MET A 16 9.19 0.01 -61.81
C MET A 16 9.18 0.22 -60.29
N VAL A 17 10.13 -0.37 -59.61
CA VAL A 17 10.50 0.07 -58.25
C VAL A 17 11.12 1.44 -58.44
N MET A 18 10.37 2.49 -58.20
CA MET A 18 10.94 3.79 -57.88
C MET A 18 11.68 3.61 -56.56
N THR A 19 12.97 3.35 -56.61
CA THR A 19 13.84 3.66 -55.48
C THR A 19 13.86 5.16 -55.33
N GLY A 20 12.87 5.73 -54.61
CA GLY A 20 13.05 7.01 -54.02
C GLY A 20 14.25 6.86 -53.08
N LEU A 21 15.32 7.59 -53.37
CA LEU A 21 16.39 7.81 -52.40
C LEU A 21 15.69 8.34 -51.13
N ALA A 22 15.60 7.50 -50.11
CA ALA A 22 15.19 7.96 -48.82
C ALA A 22 16.17 9.06 -48.39
N GLN A 23 15.71 10.27 -48.27
CA GLN A 23 16.56 11.32 -47.75
C GLN A 23 16.86 10.96 -46.30
N SER A 24 18.13 10.87 -45.96
CA SER A 24 18.62 10.71 -44.60
C SER A 24 19.06 12.04 -44.04
N ALA A 25 18.99 12.20 -42.74
CA ALA A 25 19.52 13.30 -41.98
C ALA A 25 20.31 12.75 -40.78
N GLU A 26 21.31 13.50 -40.37
CA GLU A 26 22.10 13.15 -39.19
C GLU A 26 21.46 13.71 -37.92
N LEU A 27 21.18 12.83 -36.95
CA LEU A 27 20.85 13.19 -35.56
C LEU A 27 22.14 13.07 -34.75
N SER A 28 22.64 14.18 -34.28
CA SER A 28 23.78 14.29 -33.38
C SER A 28 23.26 14.43 -31.95
N VAL A 29 23.58 13.48 -31.09
CA VAL A 29 23.18 13.50 -29.68
C VAL A 29 24.41 13.72 -28.81
N THR A 30 24.34 14.73 -27.95
CA THR A 30 25.39 15.03 -26.96
C THR A 30 24.82 14.69 -25.58
N VAL A 31 25.57 13.92 -24.81
CA VAL A 31 25.22 13.56 -23.41
C VAL A 31 26.18 14.31 -22.49
N GLU A 32 25.59 15.07 -21.56
CA GLU A 32 26.32 15.83 -20.52
C GLU A 32 26.01 15.21 -19.14
N GLY A 33 26.96 15.31 -18.20
CA GLY A 33 26.79 14.85 -16.83
C GLY A 33 27.30 13.45 -16.51
N LEU A 34 27.76 12.66 -17.50
CA LEU A 34 28.32 11.33 -17.26
C LEU A 34 29.73 11.42 -16.63
N ALA A 35 29.95 10.75 -15.51
CA ALA A 35 31.25 10.62 -14.88
C ALA A 35 32.23 9.83 -15.77
N GLU A 36 33.54 9.97 -15.53
CA GLU A 36 34.56 9.26 -16.27
C GLU A 36 34.42 7.73 -16.08
N GLY A 37 34.26 7.03 -17.19
CA GLY A 37 34.13 5.58 -17.23
C GLY A 37 32.68 5.05 -17.09
N SER A 38 31.69 5.92 -16.74
CA SER A 38 30.31 5.52 -16.76
C SER A 38 29.80 5.34 -18.18
N ALA A 39 28.91 4.38 -18.38
CA ALA A 39 28.37 4.07 -19.70
C ALA A 39 26.86 4.43 -19.75
N ALA A 40 26.42 4.85 -20.93
CA ALA A 40 25.01 5.07 -21.23
C ALA A 40 24.71 4.61 -22.66
N VAL A 41 23.45 4.24 -22.91
CA VAL A 41 22.98 3.86 -24.25
C VAL A 41 21.97 4.88 -24.73
N VAL A 42 22.25 5.52 -25.84
CA VAL A 42 21.31 6.41 -26.54
C VAL A 42 20.57 5.60 -27.59
N SER A 43 19.24 5.64 -27.56
CA SER A 43 18.37 4.92 -28.47
C SER A 43 17.48 5.86 -29.27
N VAL A 44 17.22 5.53 -30.53
CA VAL A 44 16.27 6.21 -31.41
C VAL A 44 15.36 5.21 -32.05
N GLU A 45 14.04 5.45 -31.99
CA GLU A 45 13.02 4.52 -32.43
C GLU A 45 11.97 5.19 -33.30
N ARG A 46 11.44 4.47 -34.29
CA ARG A 46 10.31 4.91 -35.10
C ARG A 46 9.40 3.74 -35.44
N GLY A 47 8.25 3.68 -34.80
CA GLY A 47 7.28 2.62 -35.01
C GLY A 47 7.83 1.24 -34.68
N VAL A 48 7.14 0.19 -35.11
CA VAL A 48 7.59 -1.20 -34.85
C VAL A 48 8.70 -1.57 -35.84
N GLY A 49 9.91 -1.85 -35.33
CA GLY A 49 11.02 -2.44 -36.09
C GLY A 49 12.02 -1.46 -36.68
N GLU A 50 11.98 -0.17 -36.38
CA GLU A 50 13.04 0.78 -36.71
C GLU A 50 13.63 1.36 -35.42
N ALA A 51 14.64 0.70 -34.86
CA ALA A 51 15.37 1.14 -33.69
C ALA A 51 16.88 1.05 -33.90
N TRP A 52 17.61 2.05 -33.42
CA TRP A 52 19.06 2.07 -33.38
C TRP A 52 19.53 2.57 -32.04
N SER A 53 20.59 1.95 -31.51
CA SER A 53 21.16 2.32 -30.22
C SER A 53 22.70 2.44 -30.33
N LYS A 54 23.25 3.32 -29.50
CA LYS A 54 24.70 3.49 -29.37
C LYS A 54 25.10 3.70 -27.94
N GLU A 55 26.08 2.92 -27.52
CA GLU A 55 26.73 3.11 -26.23
C GLU A 55 27.70 4.32 -26.32
N VAL A 56 27.67 5.12 -25.28
CA VAL A 56 28.60 6.22 -25.02
C VAL A 56 29.25 6.04 -23.65
N THR A 57 30.53 6.39 -23.53
CA THR A 57 31.23 6.30 -22.23
C THR A 57 31.64 7.69 -21.81
N GLY A 58 31.27 8.06 -20.58
CA GLY A 58 31.58 9.36 -19.98
C GLY A 58 33.07 9.62 -19.88
N SER A 59 33.46 10.86 -20.18
CA SER A 59 34.81 11.36 -20.05
C SER A 59 35.02 12.34 -18.90
N GLY A 60 34.00 12.44 -18.01
CA GLY A 60 33.95 13.32 -16.84
C GLY A 60 32.73 14.21 -16.90
N VAL A 61 32.19 14.58 -15.73
CA VAL A 61 30.94 15.32 -15.58
C VAL A 61 30.87 16.60 -16.41
N ASP A 62 32.01 17.30 -16.53
CA ASP A 62 32.14 18.54 -17.32
C ASP A 62 32.61 18.28 -18.77
N SER A 63 32.62 17.03 -19.21
CA SER A 63 33.16 16.65 -20.52
C SER A 63 32.10 15.91 -21.33
N PRO A 64 31.31 16.61 -22.17
CA PRO A 64 30.25 16.00 -22.95
C PRO A 64 30.74 14.91 -23.88
N VAL A 65 29.97 13.84 -24.05
CA VAL A 65 30.22 12.79 -25.04
C VAL A 65 29.13 12.83 -26.11
N SER A 66 29.45 12.48 -27.35
CA SER A 66 28.50 12.57 -28.44
C SER A 66 28.43 11.31 -29.28
N CYS A 67 27.26 10.99 -29.79
CA CYS A 67 27.06 9.98 -30.83
C CYS A 67 26.16 10.52 -31.92
N GLY A 68 26.20 9.93 -33.11
CA GLY A 68 25.37 10.35 -34.24
C GLY A 68 24.66 9.17 -34.89
N PHE A 69 23.44 9.43 -35.38
CA PHE A 69 22.61 8.48 -36.11
C PHE A 69 22.28 9.03 -37.50
N ASP A 70 22.44 8.21 -38.53
CA ASP A 70 22.05 8.55 -39.90
C ASP A 70 20.67 7.90 -40.18
N LEU A 71 19.62 8.70 -40.08
CA LEU A 71 18.23 8.23 -40.01
C LEU A 71 17.39 8.78 -41.18
N GLY A 72 16.34 8.09 -41.55
CA GLY A 72 15.35 8.58 -42.51
C GLY A 72 14.55 9.75 -41.96
N HIS A 73 14.10 10.66 -42.86
CA HIS A 73 13.23 11.78 -42.44
C HIS A 73 11.96 11.29 -41.77
N GLY A 74 11.52 12.03 -40.76
CA GLY A 74 10.31 11.75 -39.99
C GLY A 74 10.44 12.01 -38.49
N ASP A 75 9.46 11.60 -37.72
CA ASP A 75 9.45 11.74 -36.27
C ASP A 75 10.09 10.49 -35.66
N TRP A 76 11.03 10.71 -34.77
CA TRP A 76 11.78 9.70 -34.03
C TRP A 76 11.62 9.93 -32.53
N LEU A 77 11.54 8.87 -31.78
CA LEU A 77 11.62 8.91 -30.31
C LEU A 77 13.08 8.74 -29.91
N LEU A 78 13.62 9.71 -29.22
CA LEU A 78 14.98 9.70 -28.66
C LEU A 78 14.90 9.41 -27.17
N SER A 79 15.65 8.43 -26.71
CA SER A 79 15.77 8.07 -25.31
C SER A 79 17.21 7.80 -24.92
N ILE A 80 17.51 7.83 -23.64
CA ILE A 80 18.81 7.47 -23.08
C ILE A 80 18.59 6.53 -21.89
N ASP A 81 19.38 5.47 -21.84
CA ASP A 81 19.50 4.58 -20.70
C ASP A 81 20.88 4.78 -20.09
N ALA A 82 20.94 5.35 -18.91
CA ALA A 82 22.17 5.64 -18.18
C ALA A 82 22.00 5.16 -16.73
N PRO A 83 22.26 3.86 -16.46
CA PRO A 83 22.11 3.28 -15.14
C PRO A 83 22.92 4.03 -14.09
N GLY A 84 22.32 4.24 -12.90
CA GLY A 84 22.91 5.06 -11.85
C GLY A 84 22.80 6.58 -12.09
N TYR A 85 22.04 6.99 -13.10
CA TYR A 85 21.81 8.40 -13.44
C TYR A 85 20.33 8.69 -13.63
N MET A 86 19.93 9.86 -13.20
CA MET A 86 18.65 10.43 -13.61
C MET A 86 18.76 10.86 -15.07
N THR A 87 17.89 10.31 -15.91
CA THR A 87 17.90 10.57 -17.35
C THR A 87 16.69 11.42 -17.74
N PRO A 88 16.83 12.29 -18.78
CA PRO A 88 15.67 12.99 -19.31
C PRO A 88 14.71 11.99 -19.97
N SER A 89 13.42 12.35 -19.94
CA SER A 89 12.38 11.58 -20.62
C SER A 89 12.63 11.43 -22.10
N ALA A 90 12.14 10.30 -22.65
CA ALA A 90 12.14 10.11 -24.09
C ALA A 90 11.41 11.26 -24.79
N SER A 91 12.03 11.84 -25.80
CA SER A 91 11.54 13.01 -26.53
C SER A 91 11.37 12.75 -28.03
N SER A 92 10.33 13.32 -28.61
CA SER A 92 10.11 13.24 -30.05
C SER A 92 11.02 14.22 -30.80
N VAL A 93 11.77 13.75 -31.77
CA VAL A 93 12.65 14.54 -32.61
C VAL A 93 12.21 14.42 -34.07
N THR A 94 11.85 15.52 -34.69
CA THR A 94 11.48 15.54 -36.12
C THR A 94 12.69 15.79 -36.99
N LEU A 95 13.08 14.82 -37.78
CA LEU A 95 14.21 14.90 -38.72
C LEU A 95 13.74 15.26 -40.14
N ASN A 96 13.95 16.51 -40.53
CA ASN A 96 13.78 17.03 -41.91
C ASN A 96 15.09 17.52 -42.47
N SER A 97 16.10 17.67 -41.64
CA SER A 97 17.52 18.01 -41.90
C SER A 97 18.34 17.58 -40.69
N ASP A 98 19.64 17.72 -40.74
CA ASP A 98 20.53 17.44 -39.59
C ASP A 98 20.10 18.22 -38.36
N VAL A 99 19.98 17.50 -37.22
CA VAL A 99 19.54 17.99 -35.91
C VAL A 99 20.56 17.62 -34.86
N SER A 100 20.78 18.52 -33.89
CA SER A 100 21.59 18.24 -32.70
C SER A 100 20.72 18.38 -31.46
N VAL A 101 20.82 17.41 -30.57
CA VAL A 101 20.08 17.37 -29.28
C VAL A 101 21.10 17.15 -28.16
N THR A 102 20.91 17.81 -27.02
CA THR A 102 21.67 17.56 -25.80
C THR A 102 20.78 16.86 -24.80
N LEU A 103 21.28 15.80 -24.16
CA LEU A 103 20.66 15.06 -23.08
C LEU A 103 21.53 15.26 -21.83
N ASP A 104 20.94 15.88 -20.81
CA ASP A 104 21.59 16.07 -19.52
C ASP A 104 21.22 14.90 -18.59
N VAL A 105 22.23 14.26 -18.01
CA VAL A 105 22.06 13.22 -16.99
C VAL A 105 22.73 13.66 -15.70
N ALA A 106 22.16 13.27 -14.57
CA ALA A 106 22.71 13.56 -13.26
C ALA A 106 22.87 12.27 -12.45
N ALA A 107 24.03 12.09 -11.83
CA ALA A 107 24.28 10.90 -11.02
C ALA A 107 23.27 10.79 -9.88
N MET A 108 22.71 9.60 -9.67
CA MET A 108 21.93 9.26 -8.49
C MET A 108 22.85 9.22 -7.27
N LEU A 109 22.38 9.73 -6.16
CA LEU A 109 23.13 9.71 -4.91
C LEU A 109 23.10 8.31 -4.30
N GLY A 110 24.29 7.72 -4.11
CA GLY A 110 24.42 6.46 -3.37
C GLY A 110 24.16 5.19 -4.18
N ASP A 111 23.99 5.27 -5.50
CA ASP A 111 23.78 4.08 -6.33
C ASP A 111 25.00 3.13 -6.28
N SER A 112 24.78 1.97 -5.67
CA SER A 112 25.75 0.88 -5.59
C SER A 112 25.40 -0.30 -6.52
N THR A 113 24.39 -0.16 -7.34
CA THR A 113 23.87 -1.22 -8.21
C THR A 113 24.84 -1.51 -9.35
N THR A 114 25.01 -2.79 -9.66
CA THR A 114 25.82 -3.21 -10.82
C THR A 114 24.92 -3.31 -12.05
N TYR A 115 25.28 -2.62 -13.11
CA TYR A 115 24.54 -2.62 -14.36
C TYR A 115 25.34 -3.30 -15.48
N VAL A 116 24.63 -4.08 -16.30
CA VAL A 116 25.19 -4.74 -17.47
C VAL A 116 24.33 -4.43 -18.69
N PHE A 117 24.90 -3.75 -19.68
CA PHE A 117 24.21 -3.49 -20.93
C PHE A 117 24.10 -4.76 -21.76
N ASN A 118 22.91 -5.04 -22.22
CA ASN A 118 22.61 -6.19 -23.06
C ASN A 118 22.32 -5.74 -24.49
N TRP A 119 22.79 -6.53 -25.47
CA TRP A 119 22.67 -6.23 -26.86
C TRP A 119 22.12 -7.46 -27.61
N ASN A 120 21.19 -7.23 -28.52
CA ASN A 120 20.67 -8.27 -29.41
C ASN A 120 21.74 -8.70 -30.43
N GLU A 121 21.56 -9.89 -31.06
CA GLU A 121 22.45 -10.39 -32.09
C GLU A 121 22.57 -9.46 -33.32
N ASP A 122 21.56 -8.64 -33.57
CA ASP A 122 21.55 -7.64 -34.65
C ASP A 122 22.25 -6.31 -34.27
N GLY A 123 22.74 -6.21 -33.02
CA GLY A 123 23.43 -5.03 -32.50
C GLY A 123 22.47 -3.94 -31.97
N SER A 124 21.18 -4.22 -31.86
CA SER A 124 20.23 -3.32 -31.16
C SER A 124 20.39 -3.46 -29.66
N PHE A 125 20.09 -2.37 -28.93
CA PHE A 125 20.14 -2.39 -27.46
C PHE A 125 18.96 -3.14 -26.91
N ALA A 126 19.22 -4.11 -26.04
CA ALA A 126 18.21 -4.95 -25.41
C ALA A 126 17.85 -4.51 -23.99
N GLY A 127 18.55 -3.53 -23.43
CA GLY A 127 18.36 -3.04 -22.07
C GLY A 127 19.59 -3.31 -21.21
N HIS A 128 19.46 -3.03 -19.93
CA HIS A 128 20.41 -3.48 -18.93
C HIS A 128 19.70 -4.44 -17.97
N ALA A 129 20.41 -5.46 -17.53
CA ALA A 129 19.95 -6.28 -16.42
C ALA A 129 20.23 -5.55 -15.12
N THR A 130 19.21 -5.41 -14.30
CA THR A 130 19.34 -4.90 -12.93
C THR A 130 19.19 -6.10 -12.01
N GLU A 131 20.26 -6.41 -11.30
CA GLU A 131 20.23 -7.36 -10.20
C GLU A 131 20.25 -6.54 -8.91
N PHE A 132 19.25 -6.67 -8.06
CA PHE A 132 19.32 -6.01 -6.77
C PHE A 132 20.19 -6.84 -5.82
N ILE A 133 20.97 -6.14 -5.01
CA ILE A 133 21.71 -6.77 -3.91
C ILE A 133 20.79 -6.74 -2.72
N PRO A 134 20.29 -7.91 -2.26
CA PRO A 134 19.42 -7.94 -1.10
C PRO A 134 20.13 -7.32 0.10
N ALA A 135 19.45 -6.43 0.79
CA ALA A 135 19.93 -5.88 2.04
C ALA A 135 20.20 -7.03 3.02
N SER A 136 21.40 -7.10 3.54
CA SER A 136 21.73 -8.08 4.58
C SER A 136 20.81 -7.85 5.79
N PRO A 137 20.35 -8.92 6.46
CA PRO A 137 19.63 -8.75 7.71
C PRO A 137 20.44 -7.85 8.65
N PRO A 138 19.83 -6.87 9.30
CA PRO A 138 20.55 -5.97 10.18
C PRO A 138 21.19 -6.72 11.33
N VAL A 139 22.48 -6.49 11.57
CA VAL A 139 23.20 -7.06 12.71
C VAL A 139 23.04 -6.12 13.89
N ILE A 140 22.31 -6.56 14.90
CA ILE A 140 22.07 -5.82 16.13
C ILE A 140 22.89 -6.43 17.24
N GLU A 141 23.84 -5.68 17.78
CA GLU A 141 24.65 -6.11 18.94
C GLU A 141 24.19 -5.30 20.17
N VAL A 142 23.57 -5.95 21.13
CA VAL A 142 23.15 -5.32 22.38
C VAL A 142 24.37 -5.06 23.26
N LEU A 143 24.64 -3.78 23.57
CA LEU A 143 25.75 -3.34 24.39
C LEU A 143 25.34 -3.12 25.85
N GLY A 144 24.07 -2.83 26.11
CA GLY A 144 23.52 -2.66 27.45
C GLY A 144 22.18 -1.94 27.47
N GLU A 145 21.78 -1.56 28.66
CA GLU A 145 20.56 -0.76 28.88
C GLU A 145 20.91 0.73 28.85
N ALA A 146 20.08 1.54 28.24
CA ALA A 146 20.23 2.99 28.15
C ALA A 146 19.63 3.73 29.34
N TYR A 147 19.05 3.00 30.28
CA TYR A 147 18.35 3.57 31.44
C TYR A 147 18.80 2.91 32.73
N GLU A 148 18.62 3.64 33.83
CA GLU A 148 18.83 3.11 35.18
C GLU A 148 17.51 3.20 35.96
N ILE A 149 17.13 2.12 36.63
CA ILE A 149 15.97 2.14 37.52
C ILE A 149 16.26 3.10 38.67
N PRO A 150 15.45 4.17 38.88
CA PRO A 150 15.71 5.15 39.91
C PRO A 150 15.78 4.54 41.31
N GLN A 151 16.73 5.02 42.13
CA GLN A 151 16.86 4.55 43.48
C GLN A 151 15.56 4.78 44.28
N GLY A 152 14.98 3.75 44.83
CA GLY A 152 13.73 3.76 45.56
C GLY A 152 12.48 3.49 44.75
N PHE A 153 12.60 3.24 43.45
CA PHE A 153 11.50 2.73 42.64
C PHE A 153 11.17 1.28 43.04
N SER A 154 9.88 0.98 43.04
CA SER A 154 9.37 -0.39 43.27
C SER A 154 7.91 -0.48 42.79
N ALA A 155 7.34 -1.68 42.73
CA ALA A 155 5.92 -1.90 42.46
C ALA A 155 4.99 -1.05 43.34
N GLN A 156 5.44 -0.69 44.56
CA GLN A 156 4.70 0.21 45.44
C GLN A 156 4.57 1.63 44.87
N THR A 157 5.45 2.03 43.95
CA THR A 157 5.36 3.34 43.27
C THR A 157 4.14 3.39 42.35
N LEU A 158 3.88 2.32 41.58
CA LEU A 158 2.70 2.18 40.72
C LEU A 158 1.41 2.23 41.55
N TYR A 159 1.37 1.52 42.66
CA TYR A 159 0.23 1.56 43.57
C TYR A 159 -0.01 2.96 44.17
N GLN A 160 1.06 3.62 44.64
CA GLN A 160 0.92 4.95 45.24
C GLN A 160 0.53 6.02 44.23
N GLN A 161 0.97 5.92 43.00
CA GLN A 161 0.70 6.93 41.96
C GLN A 161 -0.60 6.69 41.23
N TYR A 162 -0.92 5.44 40.87
CA TYR A 162 -2.04 5.12 39.99
C TYR A 162 -3.07 4.17 40.62
N GLY A 163 -2.79 3.59 41.77
CA GLY A 163 -3.64 2.55 42.36
C GLY A 163 -3.50 1.18 41.66
N PHE A 164 -2.40 0.98 40.93
CA PHE A 164 -2.13 -0.26 40.23
C PHE A 164 -1.40 -1.27 41.12
N VAL A 165 -1.92 -2.49 41.16
CA VAL A 165 -1.35 -3.61 41.90
C VAL A 165 -0.74 -4.59 40.91
N LEU A 166 0.51 -4.98 41.12
CA LEU A 166 1.14 -6.03 40.35
C LEU A 166 0.84 -7.40 40.98
N ASP A 167 0.29 -8.30 40.21
CA ASP A 167 -0.11 -9.64 40.65
C ASP A 167 0.96 -10.66 40.24
N ASP A 168 1.55 -11.33 41.24
CA ASP A 168 2.58 -12.35 41.05
C ASP A 168 2.04 -13.78 41.17
N LEU A 169 0.71 -13.97 40.99
CA LEU A 169 0.09 -15.28 41.20
C LEU A 169 0.48 -16.32 40.14
N GLU A 170 0.66 -15.88 38.91
CA GLU A 170 1.05 -16.76 37.80
C GLU A 170 2.53 -16.62 37.49
N GLU A 171 2.98 -15.41 37.14
CA GLU A 171 4.36 -15.08 36.85
C GLU A 171 4.81 -13.88 37.69
N ALA A 172 6.02 -13.96 38.23
CA ALA A 172 6.57 -12.88 39.06
C ALA A 172 7.08 -11.71 38.24
N TRP A 173 6.72 -10.51 38.65
CA TRP A 173 7.24 -9.27 38.07
C TRP A 173 8.70 -9.04 38.45
N THR A 174 9.51 -8.71 37.48
CA THR A 174 10.86 -8.20 37.75
C THR A 174 10.81 -6.68 38.04
N PRO A 175 11.84 -6.13 38.72
CA PRO A 175 11.95 -4.67 38.91
C PRO A 175 12.00 -3.93 37.56
N ASP A 176 12.62 -4.51 36.54
CA ASP A 176 12.74 -3.97 35.20
C ASP A 176 11.37 -3.86 34.52
N GLU A 177 10.61 -4.93 34.46
CA GLU A 177 9.24 -4.94 33.89
C GLU A 177 8.34 -3.93 34.60
N SER A 178 8.44 -3.85 35.92
CA SER A 178 7.69 -2.89 36.73
C SER A 178 8.03 -1.44 36.36
N PHE A 179 9.31 -1.17 36.10
CA PHE A 179 9.76 0.15 35.72
C PHE A 179 9.33 0.49 34.31
N LYS A 180 9.46 -0.42 33.35
CA LYS A 180 9.01 -0.26 31.97
C LYS A 180 7.51 0.04 31.91
N LEU A 181 6.70 -0.71 32.66
CA LEU A 181 5.26 -0.42 32.77
C LEU A 181 5.01 0.97 33.35
N HIS A 182 5.77 1.38 34.39
CA HIS A 182 5.64 2.72 34.93
C HIS A 182 5.95 3.79 33.89
N GLN A 183 6.96 3.61 33.06
CA GLN A 183 7.33 4.57 32.01
C GLN A 183 6.21 4.67 30.97
N ALA A 184 5.73 3.55 30.44
CA ALA A 184 4.64 3.54 29.47
C ALA A 184 3.36 4.22 29.98
N ILE A 185 3.03 4.00 31.25
CA ILE A 185 1.86 4.63 31.88
C ILE A 185 2.11 6.13 32.14
N SER A 186 3.34 6.52 32.53
CA SER A 186 3.66 7.91 32.85
C SER A 186 3.62 8.84 31.64
N ASP A 187 3.79 8.31 30.45
CA ASP A 187 3.69 9.02 29.18
C ASP A 187 2.25 9.31 28.77
N LEU A 188 1.29 8.75 29.49
CA LEU A 188 -0.14 8.87 29.22
C LEU A 188 -0.88 9.59 30.36
N PRO A 189 -2.03 10.23 30.12
CA PRO A 189 -2.78 10.97 31.13
C PRO A 189 -3.59 10.06 32.06
N TYR A 190 -2.97 9.02 32.60
CA TYR A 190 -3.63 8.17 33.59
C TYR A 190 -4.01 8.98 34.84
N PRO A 191 -5.22 8.77 35.39
CA PRO A 191 -5.65 9.41 36.61
C PRO A 191 -4.73 9.06 37.78
N ARG A 192 -4.30 10.08 38.55
CA ARG A 192 -3.54 9.84 39.77
C ARG A 192 -4.43 9.34 40.88
N ALA A 193 -4.02 8.27 41.56
CA ALA A 193 -4.74 7.74 42.69
C ALA A 193 -4.71 8.75 43.87
N ASN A 194 -5.88 9.05 44.41
CA ASN A 194 -6.01 9.90 45.59
C ASN A 194 -6.36 9.03 46.78
N ALA A 195 -5.53 9.08 47.84
CA ALA A 195 -5.85 8.40 49.08
C ALA A 195 -7.08 9.02 49.75
N ASP A 196 -8.01 8.18 50.18
CA ASP A 196 -9.14 8.52 50.99
C ASP A 196 -8.98 7.99 52.45
N GLU A 197 -10.04 8.01 53.25
CA GLU A 197 -10.03 7.49 54.62
C GLU A 197 -9.81 5.97 54.72
N ASN A 198 -9.97 5.26 53.64
CA ASN A 198 -9.76 3.82 53.53
C ASN A 198 -8.38 3.44 52.92
N GLY A 199 -7.64 4.44 52.44
CA GLY A 199 -6.34 4.27 51.79
C GLY A 199 -6.34 4.70 50.31
N ILE A 200 -5.37 4.16 49.52
CA ILE A 200 -5.32 4.37 48.10
C ILE A 200 -6.25 3.32 47.43
N PRO A 201 -7.21 3.76 46.61
CA PRO A 201 -8.07 2.81 45.90
C PRO A 201 -7.25 1.99 44.90
N VAL A 202 -7.61 0.72 44.73
CA VAL A 202 -7.07 -0.09 43.64
C VAL A 202 -7.89 0.22 42.39
N HIS A 203 -7.23 0.65 41.33
CA HIS A 203 -7.85 0.95 40.04
C HIS A 203 -7.78 -0.24 39.09
N ALA A 204 -6.64 -0.92 39.04
CA ALA A 204 -6.48 -2.13 38.24
C ALA A 204 -5.41 -3.04 38.86
N VAL A 205 -5.52 -4.32 38.54
CA VAL A 205 -4.50 -5.33 38.83
C VAL A 205 -3.80 -5.69 37.51
N TRP A 206 -2.48 -5.61 37.50
CA TRP A 206 -1.66 -5.96 36.35
C TRP A 206 -1.00 -7.30 36.56
N ARG A 207 -1.12 -8.21 35.59
CA ARG A 207 -0.60 -9.57 35.59
C ARG A 207 0.24 -9.79 34.34
N ILE A 208 1.28 -10.61 34.43
CA ILE A 208 2.09 -11.05 33.30
C ILE A 208 1.75 -12.50 32.96
N THR A 209 1.76 -12.82 31.68
CA THR A 209 1.71 -14.20 31.17
C THR A 209 2.80 -14.43 30.13
N GLU A 210 3.24 -15.69 29.99
CA GLU A 210 4.12 -16.11 28.89
C GLU A 210 3.32 -16.40 27.60
N ASP A 211 1.99 -16.44 27.69
CA ASP A 211 1.13 -16.68 26.54
C ASP A 211 1.08 -15.45 25.62
N MET A 212 1.01 -15.69 24.33
CA MET A 212 0.74 -14.67 23.33
C MET A 212 -0.74 -14.25 23.42
N LEU A 213 -1.00 -12.97 23.54
CA LEU A 213 -2.34 -12.41 23.65
C LEU A 213 -2.67 -11.52 22.44
N ASP A 214 -3.93 -11.44 22.08
CA ASP A 214 -4.40 -10.53 21.06
C ASP A 214 -4.23 -9.06 21.49
N GLY A 215 -3.47 -8.29 20.68
CA GLY A 215 -3.10 -6.92 21.05
C GLY A 215 -2.20 -6.84 22.28
N ASP A 216 -1.55 -7.96 22.65
CA ASP A 216 -0.58 -8.08 23.75
C ASP A 216 -1.18 -8.03 25.17
N TYR A 217 -2.50 -7.92 25.30
CA TYR A 217 -3.14 -7.85 26.60
C TYR A 217 -4.58 -8.39 26.58
N MET A 218 -5.09 -8.70 27.75
CA MET A 218 -6.47 -9.08 27.99
C MET A 218 -6.98 -8.38 29.25
N VAL A 219 -8.21 -7.92 29.25
CA VAL A 219 -8.85 -7.33 30.43
C VAL A 219 -10.00 -8.22 30.89
N GLU A 220 -9.99 -8.60 32.17
CA GLU A 220 -11.08 -9.31 32.81
C GLU A 220 -11.62 -8.47 33.98
N ASN A 221 -12.94 -8.33 34.08
CA ASN A 221 -13.54 -7.68 35.27
C ASN A 221 -13.83 -8.69 36.33
N VAL A 222 -13.03 -8.73 37.38
CA VAL A 222 -13.15 -9.64 38.51
C VAL A 222 -13.69 -8.86 39.72
N MET A 223 -14.92 -9.11 40.11
CA MET A 223 -15.60 -8.46 41.23
C MET A 223 -15.64 -6.93 41.15
N GLY A 224 -15.75 -6.37 39.96
CA GLY A 224 -15.77 -4.91 39.71
C GLY A 224 -14.40 -4.25 39.67
N MET A 225 -13.34 -5.03 39.48
CA MET A 225 -11.99 -4.57 39.37
C MET A 225 -11.38 -5.14 38.06
N ASP A 226 -10.71 -4.33 37.32
CA ASP A 226 -10.07 -4.77 36.09
C ASP A 226 -8.76 -5.47 36.38
N VAL A 227 -8.60 -6.66 35.82
CA VAL A 227 -7.38 -7.45 35.81
C VAL A 227 -6.82 -7.41 34.40
N VAL A 228 -5.73 -6.69 34.23
CA VAL A 228 -5.04 -6.54 32.96
C VAL A 228 -3.90 -7.54 32.88
N THR A 229 -4.06 -8.55 32.05
CA THR A 229 -3.02 -9.56 31.79
C THR A 229 -2.24 -9.13 30.54
N VAL A 230 -0.91 -9.07 30.61
CA VAL A 230 -0.03 -8.59 29.54
C VAL A 230 0.94 -9.69 29.14
N SER A 231 1.17 -9.88 27.85
CA SER A 231 2.20 -10.78 27.33
C SER A 231 3.58 -10.28 27.73
N ARG A 232 4.45 -11.19 28.23
CA ARG A 232 5.78 -10.82 28.75
C ARG A 232 6.73 -10.31 27.69
N ASP A 233 6.61 -10.75 26.46
CA ASP A 233 7.49 -10.39 25.34
C ASP A 233 7.43 -8.90 25.01
N VAL A 234 6.31 -8.19 25.30
CA VAL A 234 6.19 -6.74 25.08
C VAL A 234 7.17 -5.90 25.89
N PHE A 235 7.76 -6.49 26.93
CA PHE A 235 8.75 -5.80 27.76
C PHE A 235 10.16 -5.88 27.21
N VAL A 236 10.43 -6.67 26.17
CA VAL A 236 11.80 -6.91 25.69
C VAL A 236 12.47 -5.61 25.23
N TYR A 237 11.81 -4.84 24.40
CA TYR A 237 12.33 -3.58 23.85
C TYR A 237 11.55 -2.34 24.32
N ALA A 238 10.76 -2.46 25.39
CA ALA A 238 9.87 -1.39 25.83
C ALA A 238 10.62 -0.15 26.36
N GLU A 239 11.86 -0.30 26.81
CA GLU A 239 12.78 0.78 27.13
C GLU A 239 14.00 0.71 26.22
N PRO A 240 14.66 1.86 25.95
CA PRO A 240 15.81 1.89 25.06
C PRO A 240 16.95 1.01 25.53
N LEU A 241 17.42 0.16 24.61
CA LEU A 241 18.67 -0.59 24.74
C LEU A 241 19.77 0.13 23.97
N VAL A 242 20.98 0.16 24.49
CA VAL A 242 22.15 0.61 23.74
C VAL A 242 22.59 -0.52 22.83
N VAL A 243 22.59 -0.29 21.54
CA VAL A 243 22.99 -1.29 20.56
C VAL A 243 24.03 -0.71 19.60
N ASN A 244 24.80 -1.61 18.99
CA ASN A 244 25.54 -1.34 17.77
C ASN A 244 24.70 -1.88 16.61
N PHE A 245 24.28 -0.99 15.74
CA PHE A 245 23.46 -1.30 14.56
C PHE A 245 24.20 -0.81 13.33
N GLU A 246 24.66 -1.76 12.50
CA GLU A 246 25.45 -1.46 11.28
C GLU A 246 26.69 -0.60 11.51
N GLY A 247 27.33 -0.73 12.68
CA GLY A 247 28.55 0.02 13.03
C GLY A 247 28.29 1.34 13.75
N GLU A 248 27.04 1.74 13.92
CA GLU A 248 26.64 2.93 14.67
C GLU A 248 26.02 2.53 16.01
N GLN A 249 26.30 3.31 17.05
CA GLN A 249 25.69 3.13 18.36
C GLN A 249 24.45 3.99 18.51
N GLY A 250 23.42 3.39 19.06
CA GLY A 250 22.14 4.08 19.25
C GLY A 250 21.25 3.41 20.25
N HIS A 251 20.07 3.97 20.41
CA HIS A 251 18.99 3.45 21.23
C HIS A 251 18.03 2.64 20.35
N PHE A 252 17.76 1.43 20.79
CA PHE A 252 16.85 0.48 20.12
C PHE A 252 15.67 0.21 21.04
N PHE A 253 14.44 0.54 20.61
CA PHE A 253 13.25 0.43 21.45
C PHE A 253 11.97 0.23 20.63
N SER A 254 10.95 -0.34 21.29
CA SER A 254 9.63 -0.61 20.72
C SER A 254 8.55 0.19 21.48
N ARG A 255 7.48 0.55 20.78
CA ARG A 255 6.29 1.19 21.37
C ARG A 255 5.18 0.20 21.74
N ARG A 256 5.44 -1.10 21.70
CA ARG A 256 4.44 -2.14 21.91
C ARG A 256 3.80 -2.06 23.30
N LEU A 257 4.60 -1.97 24.37
CA LEU A 257 4.07 -1.77 25.73
C LEU A 257 3.33 -0.46 25.91
N PHE A 258 3.80 0.62 25.27
CA PHE A 258 3.08 1.89 25.26
C PHE A 258 1.70 1.76 24.62
N LYS A 259 1.58 1.02 23.50
CA LYS A 259 0.30 0.75 22.83
C LYS A 259 -0.66 -0.06 23.72
N VAL A 260 -0.14 -1.03 24.48
CA VAL A 260 -0.95 -1.74 25.50
C VAL A 260 -1.50 -0.77 26.54
N ALA A 261 -0.68 0.12 27.08
CA ALA A 261 -1.12 1.11 28.03
C ALA A 261 -2.12 2.11 27.41
N LEU A 262 -1.91 2.52 26.18
CA LEU A 262 -2.82 3.38 25.40
C LEU A 262 -4.18 2.70 25.20
N SER A 263 -4.19 1.42 24.80
CA SER A 263 -5.41 0.64 24.58
C SER A 263 -6.20 0.48 25.87
N HIS A 264 -5.54 0.07 26.95
CA HIS A 264 -6.19 -0.06 28.26
C HIS A 264 -6.83 1.28 28.72
N LEU A 265 -6.08 2.40 28.61
CA LEU A 265 -6.60 3.72 29.00
C LEU A 265 -7.79 4.15 28.12
N THR A 266 -7.80 3.76 26.86
CA THR A 266 -8.86 4.08 25.90
C THR A 266 -10.12 3.27 26.18
N GLU A 267 -9.98 2.00 26.55
CA GLU A 267 -11.11 1.12 26.94
C GLU A 267 -11.71 1.51 28.28
N GLU A 268 -10.89 1.70 29.33
CA GLU A 268 -11.35 2.21 30.63
C GLU A 268 -12.04 3.56 30.50
N GLY A 269 -11.49 4.34 29.61
CA GLY A 269 -11.98 5.66 29.33
C GLY A 269 -13.16 5.66 28.37
N SER A 270 -14.17 4.81 28.43
CA SER A 270 -15.45 5.10 27.72
C SER A 270 -15.86 6.59 27.90
N GLN A 271 -15.02 7.32 28.53
CA GLN A 271 -14.87 8.76 28.62
C GLN A 271 -14.17 9.26 27.36
N SER A 272 -14.99 9.56 26.34
CA SER A 272 -14.57 10.27 25.12
C SER A 272 -13.54 11.39 25.36
N GLY A 273 -13.48 11.97 26.54
CA GLY A 273 -12.58 13.04 26.91
C GLY A 273 -11.10 12.66 26.99
N ILE A 274 -10.74 11.46 27.44
CA ILE A 274 -9.33 11.03 27.56
C ILE A 274 -8.73 10.75 26.18
N VAL A 275 -9.48 10.05 25.32
CA VAL A 275 -9.03 9.77 23.94
C VAL A 275 -8.81 11.06 23.17
N SER A 276 -9.75 12.01 23.29
CA SER A 276 -9.62 13.33 22.65
C SER A 276 -8.42 14.09 23.20
N GLN A 277 -8.16 14.04 24.51
CA GLN A 277 -6.99 14.67 25.10
C GLN A 277 -5.69 14.07 24.59
N ILE A 278 -5.58 12.74 24.48
CA ILE A 278 -4.39 12.08 23.94
C ILE A 278 -4.18 12.49 22.47
N ALA A 279 -5.26 12.44 21.67
CA ALA A 279 -5.21 12.80 20.26
C ALA A 279 -4.72 14.24 20.05
N GLU A 280 -5.25 15.20 20.84
CA GLU A 280 -4.87 16.61 20.75
C GLU A 280 -3.47 16.87 21.32
N ASP A 281 -3.21 16.40 22.56
CA ASP A 281 -1.97 16.72 23.27
C ASP A 281 -0.76 15.99 22.69
N ARG A 282 -0.91 14.75 22.22
CA ARG A 282 0.20 13.93 21.74
C ARG A 282 0.37 13.96 20.23
N TYR A 283 -0.72 13.92 19.47
CA TYR A 283 -0.69 13.84 18.01
C TYR A 283 -1.16 15.12 17.30
N GLY A 284 -1.72 16.08 18.04
CA GLY A 284 -2.19 17.35 17.49
C GLY A 284 -3.44 17.23 16.61
N VAL A 285 -4.24 16.18 16.78
CA VAL A 285 -5.42 15.90 15.95
C VAL A 285 -6.69 15.76 16.76
N GLU A 286 -7.82 16.09 16.15
CA GLU A 286 -9.16 15.93 16.68
C GLU A 286 -9.91 14.87 15.84
N PHE A 287 -10.48 13.86 16.49
CA PHE A 287 -11.47 12.97 15.89
C PHE A 287 -12.80 13.70 15.82
N MET A 288 -13.16 14.16 14.63
CA MET A 288 -14.36 14.99 14.44
C MET A 288 -15.64 14.18 14.62
N GLU A 289 -16.57 14.75 15.41
CA GLU A 289 -17.93 14.23 15.53
C GLU A 289 -18.86 14.90 14.51
N PRO A 290 -19.88 14.20 13.97
CA PRO A 290 -20.87 14.81 13.09
C PRO A 290 -21.54 16.02 13.74
N SER A 291 -21.40 17.19 13.15
CA SER A 291 -21.86 18.47 13.68
C SER A 291 -21.92 19.54 12.60
N ASP A 292 -22.55 20.69 12.90
CA ASP A 292 -22.57 21.84 11.99
C ASP A 292 -21.14 22.33 11.62
N GLY A 293 -20.18 22.18 12.54
CA GLY A 293 -18.77 22.50 12.26
C GLY A 293 -18.14 21.57 11.24
N LEU A 294 -18.53 20.30 11.18
CA LEU A 294 -18.12 19.35 10.17
C LEU A 294 -18.76 19.64 8.81
N GLU A 295 -20.04 20.06 8.79
CA GLU A 295 -20.69 20.51 7.57
C GLU A 295 -19.96 21.70 6.93
N ASP A 296 -19.60 22.69 7.75
CA ASP A 296 -18.84 23.86 7.29
C ASP A 296 -17.45 23.47 6.75
N LEU A 297 -16.78 22.50 7.40
CA LEU A 297 -15.45 22.04 7.03
C LEU A 297 -15.45 21.28 5.71
N MET A 298 -16.32 20.30 5.58
CA MET A 298 -16.36 19.35 4.45
C MET A 298 -17.25 19.87 3.30
N ASN A 299 -18.08 20.88 3.55
CA ASN A 299 -19.10 21.38 2.64
C ASN A 299 -20.12 20.28 2.22
N GLU A 300 -20.42 19.41 3.15
CA GLU A 300 -21.37 18.30 3.02
C GLU A 300 -22.21 18.17 4.28
N THR A 301 -23.41 17.56 4.20
CA THR A 301 -24.24 17.36 5.41
C THR A 301 -23.58 16.43 6.42
N GLN A 302 -23.76 16.72 7.70
CA GLN A 302 -23.24 15.90 8.80
C GLN A 302 -23.68 14.43 8.74
N THR A 303 -24.79 14.11 8.08
CA THR A 303 -25.31 12.75 7.90
C THR A 303 -24.45 11.86 7.01
N ASN A 304 -23.51 12.45 6.24
CA ASN A 304 -22.55 11.70 5.45
C ASN A 304 -21.37 11.17 6.29
N PHE A 305 -21.33 11.51 7.57
CA PHE A 305 -20.26 11.20 8.48
C PHE A 305 -20.74 10.48 9.73
N GLN A 306 -19.83 9.77 10.39
CA GLN A 306 -20.07 9.04 11.63
C GLN A 306 -18.92 9.23 12.61
N PRO A 307 -19.08 8.96 13.90
CA PRO A 307 -17.96 8.85 14.83
C PRO A 307 -17.04 7.72 14.45
N PHE A 308 -15.74 7.87 14.76
CA PHE A 308 -14.80 6.76 14.64
C PHE A 308 -15.11 5.68 15.67
N PRO A 309 -15.19 4.39 15.29
CA PRO A 309 -15.12 3.29 16.23
C PRO A 309 -13.84 3.31 17.08
N ALA A 310 -13.88 2.76 18.28
CA ALA A 310 -12.75 2.77 19.21
C ALA A 310 -11.51 2.09 18.62
N TRP A 311 -11.69 0.96 17.95
CA TRP A 311 -10.61 0.24 17.32
C TRP A 311 -9.91 1.07 16.22
N GLU A 312 -10.66 1.78 15.36
CA GLU A 312 -10.09 2.62 14.32
C GLU A 312 -9.24 3.78 14.92
N LYS A 313 -9.72 4.39 16.02
CA LYS A 313 -8.96 5.41 16.76
C LYS A 313 -7.63 4.86 17.29
N LEU A 314 -7.65 3.65 17.84
CA LEU A 314 -6.46 2.98 18.35
C LEU A 314 -5.46 2.67 17.24
N GLN A 315 -5.91 2.18 16.06
CA GLN A 315 -5.02 1.93 14.93
C GLN A 315 -4.34 3.24 14.46
N ILE A 316 -5.11 4.31 14.32
CA ILE A 316 -4.57 5.61 13.90
C ILE A 316 -3.56 6.14 14.92
N MET A 317 -3.92 6.19 16.20
CA MET A 317 -3.01 6.67 17.25
C MET A 317 -1.77 5.79 17.37
N GLY A 318 -1.93 4.46 17.28
CA GLY A 318 -0.84 3.50 17.32
C GLY A 318 0.18 3.70 16.19
N MET A 319 -0.29 4.02 14.98
CA MET A 319 0.60 4.29 13.85
C MET A 319 1.20 5.70 13.91
N PHE A 320 0.48 6.68 14.44
CA PHE A 320 1.05 8.02 14.66
C PHE A 320 2.16 8.00 15.70
N GLU A 321 2.09 7.07 16.66
CA GLU A 321 3.13 6.88 17.67
C GLU A 321 4.43 6.33 17.09
N GLU A 322 4.38 5.60 15.96
CA GLU A 322 5.57 5.06 15.31
C GLU A 322 6.45 6.12 14.66
N PHE A 323 5.94 7.31 14.38
CA PHE A 323 6.81 8.41 13.94
C PHE A 323 7.77 8.85 15.06
N PRO A 324 8.98 9.30 14.71
CA PRO A 324 9.89 9.89 15.71
C PRO A 324 9.18 10.94 16.57
N ALA A 325 9.59 11.09 17.81
CA ALA A 325 8.88 11.94 18.79
C ALA A 325 8.58 13.36 18.27
N GLY A 326 9.54 13.98 17.57
CA GLY A 326 9.39 15.30 16.95
C GLY A 326 8.43 15.36 15.76
N MET A 327 8.00 14.21 15.21
CA MET A 327 7.16 14.11 14.03
C MET A 327 5.76 13.53 14.33
N ARG A 328 5.44 13.25 15.58
CA ARG A 328 4.11 12.77 15.99
C ARG A 328 3.02 13.80 15.73
N LYS A 329 3.28 15.06 16.05
CA LYS A 329 2.47 16.21 15.63
C LYS A 329 2.95 16.68 14.26
N GLN A 330 2.07 16.65 13.28
CA GLN A 330 2.41 17.07 11.93
C GLN A 330 1.78 18.42 11.63
N GLU A 331 2.60 19.41 11.25
CA GLU A 331 2.11 20.72 10.82
C GLU A 331 1.12 20.57 9.66
N GLY A 332 0.02 21.29 9.71
CA GLY A 332 -1.04 21.25 8.71
C GLY A 332 -1.99 20.05 8.81
N LEU A 333 -1.83 19.19 9.82
CA LEU A 333 -2.79 18.12 10.15
C LEU A 333 -3.41 18.39 11.51
N SER A 334 -4.71 18.61 11.55
CA SER A 334 -5.41 18.93 12.81
C SER A 334 -6.73 18.16 13.01
N LYS A 335 -7.27 17.53 11.95
CA LYS A 335 -8.60 16.91 12.00
C LYS A 335 -8.62 15.57 11.31
N LEU A 336 -9.40 14.65 11.87
CA LEU A 336 -9.69 13.33 11.31
C LEU A 336 -11.20 13.19 11.17
N VAL A 337 -11.65 12.78 10.00
CA VAL A 337 -13.08 12.69 9.66
C VAL A 337 -13.39 11.27 9.17
N ARG A 338 -14.49 10.70 9.63
CA ARG A 338 -14.92 9.36 9.24
C ARG A 338 -16.24 9.43 8.47
N ARG A 339 -16.20 9.03 7.21
CA ARG A 339 -17.40 8.93 6.38
C ARG A 339 -18.28 7.77 6.83
N ILE A 340 -19.58 7.89 6.66
CA ILE A 340 -20.52 6.82 7.01
C ILE A 340 -20.25 5.56 6.19
N ASN A 341 -20.45 4.40 6.80
CA ASN A 341 -20.26 3.11 6.13
C ASN A 341 -21.09 2.99 4.86
N GLY A 342 -20.52 2.35 3.85
CA GLY A 342 -21.09 2.14 2.54
C GLY A 342 -21.00 3.33 1.59
N GLN A 343 -20.67 4.51 2.06
CA GLN A 343 -20.61 5.71 1.25
C GLN A 343 -19.15 6.06 0.88
N PRO A 344 -18.78 5.99 -0.41
CA PRO A 344 -17.46 6.44 -0.88
C PRO A 344 -17.37 7.96 -0.93
N ASN A 345 -16.18 8.50 -1.10
CA ASN A 345 -16.01 9.92 -1.38
C ASN A 345 -16.56 10.25 -2.79
N PRO A 346 -17.35 11.34 -2.97
CA PRO A 346 -17.97 11.67 -4.24
C PRO A 346 -17.00 12.11 -5.34
N TYR A 347 -15.81 12.59 -4.97
CA TYR A 347 -14.79 13.03 -5.93
C TYR A 347 -13.79 11.93 -6.26
N TYR A 348 -13.52 11.06 -5.27
CA TYR A 348 -12.56 9.96 -5.36
C TYR A 348 -13.17 8.67 -4.84
N PRO A 349 -14.14 8.08 -5.57
CA PRO A 349 -14.95 6.97 -5.04
C PRO A 349 -14.15 5.67 -4.80
N ALA A 350 -12.98 5.54 -5.38
CA ALA A 350 -12.09 4.40 -5.16
C ALA A 350 -11.10 4.62 -4.01
N ALA A 351 -10.94 5.85 -3.50
CA ALA A 351 -9.98 6.14 -2.46
C ALA A 351 -10.44 5.61 -1.09
N PRO A 352 -9.61 4.85 -0.36
CA PRO A 352 -9.93 4.40 0.99
C PRO A 352 -9.75 5.52 2.04
N ALA A 353 -8.84 6.44 1.80
CA ALA A 353 -8.62 7.64 2.61
C ALA A 353 -8.17 8.80 1.72
N ILE A 354 -8.24 10.02 2.20
CA ILE A 354 -7.83 11.21 1.45
C ILE A 354 -7.24 12.24 2.39
N ALA A 355 -6.00 12.65 2.12
CA ALA A 355 -5.35 13.74 2.80
C ALA A 355 -5.75 15.10 2.19
N TRP A 356 -6.71 15.77 2.77
CA TRP A 356 -7.14 17.13 2.40
C TRP A 356 -6.20 18.16 3.01
N THR A 357 -4.99 18.28 2.49
CA THR A 357 -3.96 19.16 3.05
C THR A 357 -4.39 20.63 3.13
N GLY A 358 -5.21 21.10 2.18
CA GLY A 358 -5.72 22.47 2.15
C GLY A 358 -6.69 22.84 3.27
N ILE A 359 -7.29 21.86 3.95
CA ILE A 359 -8.22 22.04 5.08
C ILE A 359 -7.76 21.28 6.33
N GLU A 360 -6.49 20.89 6.38
CA GLU A 360 -5.83 20.26 7.54
C GLU A 360 -6.51 18.95 8.03
N THR A 361 -7.05 18.15 7.11
CA THR A 361 -7.95 17.04 7.43
C THR A 361 -7.56 15.76 6.67
N ILE A 362 -7.63 14.60 7.34
CA ILE A 362 -7.69 13.30 6.67
C ILE A 362 -9.11 12.78 6.78
N GLU A 363 -9.69 12.44 5.62
CA GLU A 363 -10.99 11.79 5.52
C GLU A 363 -10.80 10.29 5.31
N TRP A 364 -11.52 9.49 6.10
CA TRP A 364 -11.44 8.04 6.10
C TRP A 364 -12.76 7.43 5.66
N MET A 365 -12.72 6.56 4.67
CA MET A 365 -13.84 5.75 4.23
C MET A 365 -13.85 4.40 4.94
N GLU A 366 -14.95 3.66 4.85
CA GLU A 366 -15.06 2.29 5.35
C GLU A 366 -13.93 1.39 4.82
N THR A 367 -13.62 1.54 3.54
CA THR A 367 -12.62 0.73 2.84
C THR A 367 -11.20 0.89 3.39
N ALA A 368 -10.89 1.96 4.10
CA ALA A 368 -9.61 2.14 4.79
C ALA A 368 -9.35 1.05 5.85
N PHE A 369 -10.41 0.59 6.51
CA PHE A 369 -10.33 -0.35 7.63
C PHE A 369 -10.88 -1.74 7.28
N SER A 370 -11.41 -1.92 6.08
CA SER A 370 -11.93 -3.19 5.57
C SER A 370 -10.91 -4.01 4.77
N GLY A 371 -9.68 -3.52 4.65
CA GLY A 371 -8.59 -4.15 3.91
C GLY A 371 -8.29 -5.59 4.35
N PHE A 372 -7.62 -6.36 3.48
CA PHE A 372 -7.39 -7.80 3.71
C PHE A 372 -6.42 -8.06 4.86
N SER A 373 -5.43 -7.20 5.09
CA SER A 373 -4.47 -7.36 6.17
C SER A 373 -4.36 -6.12 7.03
N ILE A 374 -3.97 -6.31 8.28
CA ILE A 374 -3.69 -5.21 9.20
C ILE A 374 -2.46 -4.40 8.75
N ASP A 375 -1.48 -5.03 8.11
CA ASP A 375 -0.29 -4.37 7.59
C ASP A 375 -0.64 -3.31 6.55
N HIS A 376 -1.64 -3.60 5.69
CA HIS A 376 -2.15 -2.62 4.73
C HIS A 376 -2.82 -1.43 5.42
N ILE A 377 -3.61 -1.67 6.47
CA ILE A 377 -4.25 -0.60 7.25
C ILE A 377 -3.19 0.30 7.90
N HIS A 378 -2.17 -0.31 8.50
CA HIS A 378 -1.06 0.42 9.10
C HIS A 378 -0.31 1.28 8.07
N ARG A 379 0.02 0.71 6.91
CA ARG A 379 0.67 1.46 5.81
C ARG A 379 -0.19 2.62 5.32
N LEU A 380 -1.49 2.40 5.13
CA LEU A 380 -2.40 3.47 4.71
C LEU A 380 -2.43 4.63 5.71
N ILE A 381 -2.45 4.34 7.01
CA ILE A 381 -2.44 5.38 8.06
C ILE A 381 -1.14 6.20 7.99
N LEU A 382 -0.01 5.53 7.83
CA LEU A 382 1.30 6.19 7.70
C LEU A 382 1.38 7.01 6.41
N HIS A 383 0.87 6.49 5.30
CA HIS A 383 0.82 7.12 3.99
C HIS A 383 0.02 8.44 4.02
N GLU A 384 -1.20 8.42 4.54
CA GLU A 384 -2.04 9.63 4.61
C GLU A 384 -1.42 10.73 5.47
N LYS A 385 -0.75 10.36 6.56
CA LYS A 385 -0.01 11.31 7.38
C LYS A 385 1.20 11.89 6.64
N ALA A 386 1.88 11.09 5.84
CA ALA A 386 3.05 11.52 5.08
C ALA A 386 2.72 12.60 4.02
N HIS A 387 1.50 12.65 3.50
CA HIS A 387 1.07 13.76 2.64
C HIS A 387 1.17 15.14 3.32
N PHE A 388 0.92 15.20 4.61
CA PHE A 388 1.09 16.46 5.38
C PHE A 388 2.56 16.78 5.59
N LEU A 389 3.40 15.78 5.77
CA LEU A 389 4.84 15.98 5.79
C LEU A 389 5.34 16.54 4.46
N TRP A 390 4.89 15.96 3.33
CA TRP A 390 5.16 16.53 2.01
C TRP A 390 4.67 17.96 1.89
N ALA A 391 3.42 18.24 2.28
CA ALA A 391 2.82 19.56 2.07
C ALA A 391 3.50 20.65 2.88
N TYR A 392 3.79 20.41 4.15
CA TYR A 392 4.20 21.40 5.14
C TYR A 392 5.59 21.17 5.75
N GLY A 393 6.01 19.91 5.92
CA GLY A 393 7.28 19.57 6.56
C GLY A 393 8.48 19.68 5.63
N LEU A 394 8.31 19.44 4.32
CA LEU A 394 9.40 19.48 3.35
C LEU A 394 9.46 20.83 2.64
N ASP A 395 10.63 21.43 2.59
CA ASP A 395 10.88 22.64 1.79
C ASP A 395 10.94 22.34 0.29
N GLY A 396 11.05 23.42 -0.51
CA GLY A 396 11.08 23.30 -1.97
C GLY A 396 12.34 22.60 -2.51
N ALA A 397 13.45 22.65 -1.79
CA ALA A 397 14.70 21.99 -2.18
C ALA A 397 14.58 20.47 -1.96
N LEU A 398 14.12 20.04 -0.79
CA LEU A 398 13.88 18.63 -0.48
C LEU A 398 12.90 17.99 -1.45
N LYS A 399 11.78 18.69 -1.79
CA LYS A 399 10.83 18.21 -2.79
C LYS A 399 11.45 18.07 -4.17
N ALA A 400 12.28 19.04 -4.58
CA ALA A 400 12.97 18.99 -5.87
C ALA A 400 13.98 17.84 -5.92
N ASP A 401 14.74 17.63 -4.84
CA ASP A 401 15.70 16.53 -4.75
C ASP A 401 15.00 15.18 -4.80
N TRP A 402 13.88 15.01 -4.09
CA TRP A 402 13.07 13.79 -4.17
C TRP A 402 12.48 13.56 -5.56
N THR A 403 11.90 14.59 -6.16
CA THR A 403 11.36 14.54 -7.52
C THR A 403 12.44 14.09 -8.51
N SER A 404 13.63 14.63 -8.34
CA SER A 404 14.80 14.29 -9.14
C SER A 404 15.29 12.86 -8.91
N LEU A 405 15.32 12.42 -7.64
CA LEU A 405 15.73 11.07 -7.25
C LEU A 405 14.80 10.00 -7.87
N GLY A 406 13.49 10.24 -7.88
CA GLY A 406 12.48 9.35 -8.49
C GLY A 406 12.40 9.47 -10.02
N GLY A 407 13.27 10.26 -10.68
CA GLY A 407 13.24 10.46 -12.14
C GLY A 407 11.94 11.11 -12.64
N TRP A 408 11.23 11.81 -11.77
CA TRP A 408 9.92 12.39 -12.04
C TRP A 408 9.99 13.67 -12.88
N PHE A 409 9.06 13.80 -13.81
CA PHE A 409 8.85 15.01 -14.60
C PHE A 409 7.35 15.22 -14.88
N GLU A 410 6.97 16.48 -15.08
CA GLU A 410 5.59 16.82 -15.46
C GLU A 410 5.27 16.29 -16.87
N ASP A 411 4.24 15.47 -16.99
CA ASP A 411 3.75 14.92 -18.25
C ASP A 411 2.25 15.20 -18.39
N PRO A 412 1.87 16.17 -19.25
CA PRO A 412 0.48 16.50 -19.49
C PRO A 412 -0.35 15.37 -20.10
N ASN A 413 0.29 14.30 -20.60
CA ASN A 413 -0.41 13.16 -21.21
C ASN A 413 -0.68 12.05 -20.19
N ALA A 414 0.02 12.06 -19.06
CA ALA A 414 -0.23 11.12 -17.96
C ALA A 414 -1.50 11.54 -17.18
N PRO A 415 -2.35 10.61 -16.75
CA PRO A 415 -3.54 10.91 -15.96
C PRO A 415 -3.23 11.64 -14.65
N SER A 416 -2.12 11.32 -14.00
CA SER A 416 -1.64 11.99 -12.80
C SER A 416 -0.98 13.35 -13.06
N GLY A 417 -0.69 13.68 -14.33
CA GLY A 417 0.11 14.84 -14.72
C GLY A 417 1.62 14.64 -14.54
N TRP A 418 2.06 13.45 -14.18
CA TRP A 418 3.46 13.10 -13.93
C TRP A 418 3.82 11.79 -14.60
N SER A 419 5.09 11.63 -14.95
CA SER A 419 5.69 10.39 -15.42
C SER A 419 7.11 10.25 -14.86
N THR A 420 7.64 9.03 -14.87
CA THR A 420 9.01 8.74 -14.46
C THR A 420 9.73 7.91 -15.51
N THR A 421 11.06 7.98 -15.54
CA THR A 421 11.91 7.15 -16.39
C THR A 421 12.43 5.92 -15.67
N LEU A 422 12.29 5.85 -14.35
CA LEU A 422 12.70 4.70 -13.57
C LEU A 422 11.66 3.58 -13.67
N THR A 423 12.11 2.32 -13.59
CA THR A 423 11.27 1.15 -13.82
C THR A 423 11.32 0.08 -12.72
N THR A 424 12.26 0.20 -11.78
CA THR A 424 12.49 -0.81 -10.73
C THR A 424 12.70 -0.23 -9.33
N GLU A 425 12.97 1.08 -9.24
CA GLU A 425 13.34 1.78 -8.00
C GLU A 425 12.12 2.36 -7.27
N PHE A 426 11.07 1.55 -7.18
CA PHE A 426 9.83 1.89 -6.46
C PHE A 426 9.42 0.77 -5.52
N VAL A 427 8.85 1.14 -4.40
CA VAL A 427 8.39 0.20 -3.37
C VAL A 427 7.03 -0.41 -3.69
N SER A 428 6.27 0.17 -4.60
CA SER A 428 4.97 -0.34 -5.05
C SER A 428 4.61 0.19 -6.45
N ALA A 429 3.68 -0.49 -7.13
CA ALA A 429 3.12 -0.02 -8.38
C ALA A 429 2.43 1.35 -8.22
N TYR A 430 1.78 1.58 -7.08
CA TYR A 430 1.12 2.85 -6.79
C TYR A 430 2.12 3.99 -6.69
N ALA A 431 3.26 3.78 -6.02
CA ALA A 431 4.35 4.74 -5.95
C ALA A 431 4.87 5.13 -7.34
N HIS A 432 4.95 4.16 -8.26
CA HIS A 432 5.40 4.37 -9.62
C HIS A 432 4.38 5.11 -10.51
N ASP A 433 3.09 4.78 -10.40
CA ASP A 433 2.09 5.22 -11.38
C ASP A 433 1.53 6.62 -11.11
N MET A 434 1.76 7.20 -9.93
CA MET A 434 1.06 8.40 -9.52
C MET A 434 1.89 9.68 -9.70
N ASN A 435 2.67 10.07 -8.73
CA ASN A 435 3.40 11.33 -8.73
C ASN A 435 4.42 11.38 -7.57
N PRO A 436 5.34 12.37 -7.52
CA PRO A 436 6.36 12.46 -6.47
C PRO A 436 5.84 12.49 -5.04
N ASN A 437 4.63 13.01 -4.81
CA ASN A 437 4.03 13.07 -3.48
C ASN A 437 3.55 11.68 -3.02
N GLU A 438 2.91 10.93 -3.92
CA GLU A 438 2.46 9.56 -3.64
C GLU A 438 3.67 8.62 -3.45
N ASP A 439 4.69 8.75 -4.29
CA ASP A 439 5.95 8.02 -4.15
C ASP A 439 6.62 8.28 -2.78
N MET A 440 6.64 9.55 -2.33
CA MET A 440 7.15 9.89 -1.00
C MET A 440 6.29 9.28 0.11
N ALA A 441 4.97 9.37 0.00
CA ALA A 441 4.06 8.87 1.02
C ALA A 441 4.16 7.34 1.16
N GLU A 442 4.16 6.61 0.04
CA GLU A 442 4.40 5.16 0.00
C GLU A 442 5.76 4.79 0.59
N SER A 443 6.81 5.50 0.18
CA SER A 443 8.17 5.24 0.66
C SER A 443 8.30 5.46 2.16
N ILE A 444 7.71 6.51 2.74
CA ILE A 444 7.70 6.77 4.19
C ILE A 444 6.90 5.69 4.92
N ALA A 445 5.74 5.29 4.38
CA ALA A 445 4.94 4.24 4.99
C ALA A 445 5.73 2.92 5.09
N HIS A 446 6.42 2.53 4.02
CA HIS A 446 7.27 1.33 4.03
C HIS A 446 8.54 1.51 4.86
N TYR A 447 9.13 2.70 4.89
CA TYR A 447 10.30 2.98 5.74
C TYR A 447 10.05 2.65 7.21
N ILE A 448 8.83 2.88 7.70
CA ILE A 448 8.42 2.56 9.07
C ILE A 448 7.94 1.11 9.20
N SER A 449 7.02 0.67 8.32
CA SER A 449 6.31 -0.61 8.48
C SER A 449 7.01 -1.81 7.83
N ASN A 450 7.83 -1.57 6.81
CA ASN A 450 8.56 -2.61 6.08
C ASN A 450 9.87 -2.06 5.49
N PRO A 451 10.81 -1.65 6.36
CA PRO A 451 12.05 -0.97 5.93
C PRO A 451 12.89 -1.83 4.99
N GLN A 452 12.85 -3.16 5.14
CA GLN A 452 13.62 -4.07 4.29
C GLN A 452 13.18 -4.04 2.84
N LEU A 453 11.87 -3.94 2.59
CA LEU A 453 11.36 -3.82 1.22
C LEU A 453 11.87 -2.54 0.56
N LEU A 454 11.74 -1.41 1.24
CA LEU A 454 12.21 -0.13 0.69
C LEU A 454 13.73 -0.12 0.48
N LEU A 455 14.50 -0.65 1.45
CA LEU A 455 15.96 -0.72 1.35
C LEU A 455 16.41 -1.62 0.19
N THR A 456 15.69 -2.70 -0.07
CA THR A 456 15.99 -3.63 -1.17
C THR A 456 15.63 -3.05 -2.53
N HIS A 457 14.43 -2.49 -2.68
CA HIS A 457 13.91 -2.03 -3.97
C HIS A 457 14.35 -0.61 -4.34
N ALA A 458 14.53 0.27 -3.35
CA ALA A 458 14.86 1.67 -3.56
C ALA A 458 15.84 2.20 -2.49
N PRO A 459 17.09 1.70 -2.46
CA PRO A 459 18.06 2.04 -1.41
C PRO A 459 18.34 3.54 -1.32
N ASP A 460 18.40 4.25 -2.44
CA ASP A 460 18.64 5.69 -2.45
C ASP A 460 17.48 6.47 -1.83
N LYS A 461 16.24 6.01 -2.02
CA LYS A 461 15.05 6.57 -1.36
C LYS A 461 15.05 6.28 0.13
N TYR A 462 15.47 5.06 0.51
CA TYR A 462 15.66 4.70 1.92
C TYR A 462 16.67 5.63 2.61
N ASP A 463 17.84 5.82 2.01
CA ASP A 463 18.89 6.69 2.54
C ASP A 463 18.43 8.14 2.60
N PHE A 464 17.74 8.62 1.57
CA PHE A 464 17.18 9.98 1.58
C PHE A 464 16.20 10.20 2.74
N ILE A 465 15.29 9.23 2.97
CA ILE A 465 14.32 9.31 4.07
C ILE A 465 15.06 9.27 5.42
N ARG A 466 16.00 8.31 5.59
CA ARG A 466 16.82 8.21 6.81
C ARG A 466 17.50 9.51 7.16
N ASP A 467 18.25 10.08 6.22
CA ASP A 467 19.19 11.16 6.52
C ASP A 467 18.51 12.53 6.51
N ARG A 468 17.52 12.72 5.64
CA ARG A 468 16.96 14.06 5.38
C ARG A 468 15.55 14.28 5.90
N ILE A 469 14.83 13.21 6.26
CA ILE A 469 13.46 13.29 6.76
C ILE A 469 13.36 12.77 8.18
N MET A 470 13.89 11.56 8.44
CA MET A 470 13.82 10.89 9.75
C MET A 470 15.01 11.22 10.66
N HIS A 471 15.91 12.08 10.22
CA HIS A 471 17.06 12.57 11.01
C HIS A 471 17.90 11.44 11.64
N GLY A 472 18.11 10.34 10.88
CA GLY A 472 18.87 9.19 11.31
C GLY A 472 18.07 8.12 12.07
N ALA A 473 16.81 8.36 12.41
CA ALA A 473 15.94 7.32 12.97
C ALA A 473 15.70 6.21 11.93
N ARG A 474 15.96 4.95 12.33
CA ARG A 474 15.77 3.75 11.50
C ARG A 474 14.75 2.83 12.14
N TYR A 475 14.22 1.92 11.34
CA TYR A 475 13.24 0.95 11.80
C TYR A 475 13.68 -0.47 11.47
N VAL A 476 13.25 -1.41 12.30
CA VAL A 476 13.35 -2.84 12.08
C VAL A 476 11.95 -3.42 12.33
N ALA A 477 11.45 -4.22 11.41
CA ALA A 477 10.20 -4.93 11.55
C ALA A 477 10.51 -6.37 11.96
N LEU A 478 10.21 -6.73 13.22
CA LEU A 478 10.42 -8.07 13.77
C LEU A 478 9.11 -8.86 13.73
N ILE A 479 9.20 -10.14 13.41
CA ILE A 479 8.05 -11.07 13.48
C ILE A 479 8.32 -12.02 14.66
N ALA A 480 7.27 -12.39 15.40
CA ALA A 480 7.35 -13.30 16.53
C ALA A 480 8.02 -14.62 16.12
N GLU A 481 8.95 -15.13 16.94
CA GLU A 481 9.79 -16.27 16.61
C GLU A 481 8.96 -17.54 16.29
N GLU A 482 7.84 -17.72 16.97
CA GLU A 482 6.91 -18.84 16.80
C GLU A 482 6.26 -18.88 15.40
N LEU A 483 6.26 -17.75 14.71
CA LEU A 483 5.69 -17.58 13.37
C LEU A 483 6.74 -17.54 12.27
N THR A 484 8.01 -17.81 12.61
CA THR A 484 9.10 -17.80 11.65
C THR A 484 9.51 -19.19 11.20
N PHE A 485 10.10 -19.29 10.03
CA PHE A 485 10.64 -20.52 9.45
C PHE A 485 11.77 -20.22 8.47
N GLU A 486 12.59 -21.23 8.18
CA GLU A 486 13.77 -21.09 7.32
C GLU A 486 13.49 -21.62 5.91
N VAL A 487 13.82 -20.82 4.91
CA VAL A 487 13.85 -21.21 3.50
C VAL A 487 15.29 -21.36 3.03
N TYR A 488 15.58 -22.51 2.44
CA TYR A 488 16.91 -22.84 1.93
C TYR A 488 16.91 -22.69 0.41
N ASN A 489 17.85 -21.92 -0.12
CA ASN A 489 18.03 -21.76 -1.56
C ASN A 489 19.50 -21.54 -1.90
N LEU A 490 20.01 -22.33 -2.86
CA LEU A 490 21.36 -22.21 -3.41
C LEU A 490 21.39 -21.32 -4.66
N PHE A 491 20.22 -20.99 -5.20
CA PHE A 491 20.03 -20.26 -6.46
C PHE A 491 18.88 -19.27 -6.32
N PRO A 492 19.00 -18.27 -5.43
CA PRO A 492 17.97 -17.26 -5.26
C PRO A 492 17.85 -16.41 -6.52
N ASP A 493 16.61 -16.02 -6.84
CA ASP A 493 16.33 -15.13 -7.97
C ASP A 493 16.15 -13.69 -7.45
N TYR A 494 17.11 -12.84 -7.77
CA TYR A 494 17.12 -11.41 -7.45
C TYR A 494 17.09 -10.55 -8.71
N THR A 495 16.74 -11.16 -9.84
CA THR A 495 16.75 -10.50 -11.15
C THR A 495 15.35 -9.98 -11.45
N TYR A 496 15.23 -8.70 -11.72
CA TYR A 496 13.97 -8.13 -12.18
C TYR A 496 13.57 -8.67 -13.55
N PRO A 497 12.26 -8.77 -13.86
CA PRO A 497 11.83 -9.05 -15.23
C PRO A 497 12.56 -8.16 -16.23
N GLY A 498 13.03 -8.73 -17.32
CA GLY A 498 13.85 -8.05 -18.29
C GLY A 498 13.18 -6.83 -18.90
N LYS A 499 13.99 -5.86 -19.36
CA LYS A 499 13.49 -4.66 -20.05
C LYS A 499 12.73 -5.05 -21.32
N ILE A 500 11.67 -4.31 -21.62
CA ILE A 500 10.88 -4.55 -22.83
C ILE A 500 11.71 -4.21 -24.07
N VAL A 501 11.93 -5.18 -24.94
CA VAL A 501 12.67 -5.04 -26.21
C VAL A 501 11.77 -4.99 -27.42
N GLY A 502 10.49 -5.32 -27.26
CA GLY A 502 9.53 -5.23 -28.34
C GLY A 502 8.10 -5.47 -27.89
N THR A 503 7.18 -4.86 -28.59
CA THR A 503 5.75 -5.06 -28.40
C THR A 503 5.08 -5.30 -29.75
N SER A 504 4.07 -6.16 -29.76
CA SER A 504 3.24 -6.42 -30.93
C SER A 504 1.77 -6.22 -30.57
N VAL A 505 1.13 -5.28 -31.25
CA VAL A 505 -0.28 -4.96 -31.09
C VAL A 505 -1.05 -5.43 -32.31
N GLN A 506 -2.12 -6.19 -32.11
CA GLN A 506 -3.03 -6.58 -33.15
C GLN A 506 -4.48 -6.31 -32.70
N VAL A 507 -5.24 -5.58 -33.53
CA VAL A 507 -6.67 -5.35 -33.34
C VAL A 507 -7.40 -5.99 -34.51
N THR A 508 -8.36 -6.85 -34.20
CA THR A 508 -9.22 -7.52 -35.20
C THR A 508 -10.68 -7.17 -34.95
N GLY A 509 -11.51 -7.24 -35.96
CA GLY A 509 -12.96 -6.91 -35.93
C GLY A 509 -13.32 -5.77 -36.87
N GLU A 510 -14.51 -5.85 -37.46
CA GLU A 510 -15.04 -4.81 -38.36
C GLU A 510 -15.51 -3.59 -37.55
N PRO A 511 -15.65 -2.40 -38.17
CA PRO A 511 -16.01 -1.16 -37.44
C PRO A 511 -17.27 -1.25 -36.57
N ASN A 512 -18.26 -2.04 -36.99
CA ASN A 512 -19.53 -2.20 -36.26
C ASN A 512 -19.58 -3.46 -35.37
N GLU A 513 -18.46 -4.10 -35.14
CA GLU A 513 -18.34 -5.31 -34.35
C GLU A 513 -17.42 -5.07 -33.18
N ASP A 514 -17.52 -5.92 -32.17
CA ASP A 514 -16.56 -5.93 -31.07
C ASP A 514 -15.15 -6.18 -31.60
N LYS A 515 -14.16 -5.58 -30.95
CA LYS A 515 -12.75 -5.71 -31.34
C LYS A 515 -12.05 -6.69 -30.41
N THR A 516 -11.23 -7.54 -31.00
CA THR A 516 -10.30 -8.31 -30.17
C THR A 516 -8.93 -7.62 -30.24
N PHE A 517 -8.48 -7.18 -29.10
CA PHE A 517 -7.15 -6.61 -28.89
C PHE A 517 -6.21 -7.70 -28.39
N HIS A 518 -5.09 -7.87 -29.08
CA HIS A 518 -4.01 -8.76 -28.69
C HIS A 518 -2.76 -7.93 -28.48
N LEU A 519 -2.09 -8.14 -27.36
CA LEU A 519 -0.79 -7.58 -27.05
C LEU A 519 0.17 -8.73 -26.80
N THR A 520 1.36 -8.63 -27.42
CA THR A 520 2.50 -9.47 -27.09
C THR A 520 3.64 -8.56 -26.65
N VAL A 521 4.26 -8.87 -25.54
CA VAL A 521 5.40 -8.16 -24.98
C VAL A 521 6.60 -9.09 -25.02
N HIS A 522 7.73 -8.60 -25.50
CA HIS A 522 9.00 -9.29 -25.52
C HIS A 522 9.94 -8.63 -24.54
N LEU A 523 10.47 -9.40 -23.61
CA LEU A 523 11.46 -8.98 -22.64
C LEU A 523 12.84 -9.36 -23.14
N HIS A 524 13.85 -8.58 -22.78
CA HIS A 524 15.22 -9.03 -22.88
C HIS A 524 15.43 -10.18 -21.90
N SER A 525 16.10 -11.22 -22.35
CA SER A 525 16.37 -12.38 -21.52
C SER A 525 17.54 -13.18 -22.07
N ASP A 526 18.54 -13.38 -21.23
CA ASP A 526 19.59 -14.36 -21.43
C ASP A 526 19.16 -15.74 -20.89
N ASP A 527 18.36 -15.76 -19.83
CA ASP A 527 17.64 -16.93 -19.31
C ASP A 527 16.14 -16.63 -19.17
N PRO A 528 15.25 -17.24 -20.01
CA PRO A 528 13.82 -16.96 -19.95
C PRO A 528 13.11 -17.31 -18.64
N VAL A 529 13.77 -18.02 -17.75
CA VAL A 529 13.22 -18.36 -16.42
C VAL A 529 13.60 -17.30 -15.40
N GLU A 530 14.85 -16.85 -15.39
CA GLU A 530 15.35 -15.85 -14.45
C GLU A 530 14.96 -14.42 -14.87
N ASP A 531 15.14 -14.07 -16.15
CA ASP A 531 14.82 -12.73 -16.67
C ASP A 531 13.38 -12.60 -17.19
N GLY A 532 12.58 -13.68 -17.06
CA GLY A 532 11.21 -13.73 -17.55
C GLY A 532 10.24 -13.11 -16.56
N ALA A 533 8.99 -12.91 -16.99
CA ALA A 533 7.88 -12.57 -16.12
C ALA A 533 6.87 -13.71 -16.01
N ALA A 534 6.31 -13.90 -14.83
CA ALA A 534 5.24 -14.85 -14.57
C ALA A 534 3.87 -14.27 -14.92
N SER A 535 3.74 -12.95 -14.88
CA SER A 535 2.52 -12.25 -15.27
C SER A 535 2.78 -10.77 -15.52
N GLY A 536 1.78 -10.11 -16.10
CA GLY A 536 1.79 -8.67 -16.27
C GLY A 536 0.38 -8.11 -16.31
N GLN A 537 0.22 -6.85 -15.94
CA GLN A 537 -1.03 -6.09 -16.06
C GLN A 537 -0.76 -4.81 -16.82
N VAL A 538 -1.53 -4.57 -17.87
CA VAL A 538 -1.43 -3.36 -18.69
C VAL A 538 -2.73 -2.58 -18.68
N ARG A 539 -2.63 -1.26 -18.56
CA ARG A 539 -3.77 -0.34 -18.60
C ARG A 539 -3.73 0.56 -19.82
N PHE A 540 -4.90 0.75 -20.42
CA PHE A 540 -5.12 1.74 -21.46
C PHE A 540 -6.26 2.68 -21.08
N VAL A 541 -6.07 3.97 -21.33
CA VAL A 541 -7.02 5.04 -20.99
C VAL A 541 -7.44 5.80 -22.24
N SER A 542 -8.74 6.07 -22.35
CA SER A 542 -9.29 6.88 -23.42
C SER A 542 -9.16 8.37 -23.13
N SER A 543 -9.43 9.20 -24.14
CA SER A 543 -9.46 10.68 -23.99
C SER A 543 -10.62 11.21 -23.11
N VAL A 544 -11.53 10.37 -22.70
CA VAL A 544 -12.65 10.72 -21.80
C VAL A 544 -12.51 10.08 -20.42
N GLY A 545 -11.36 9.45 -20.14
CA GLY A 545 -11.07 8.87 -18.83
C GLY A 545 -11.53 7.43 -18.62
N THR A 546 -12.28 6.84 -19.54
CA THR A 546 -12.61 5.42 -19.48
C THR A 546 -11.34 4.59 -19.68
N PHE A 547 -11.19 3.50 -18.95
CA PHE A 547 -10.01 2.64 -19.01
C PHE A 547 -10.40 1.16 -19.12
N PHE A 548 -9.45 0.34 -19.51
CA PHE A 548 -9.51 -1.10 -19.35
C PHE A 548 -8.15 -1.66 -18.97
N ASP A 549 -8.20 -2.72 -18.20
CA ASP A 549 -7.03 -3.49 -17.80
C ASP A 549 -6.99 -4.81 -18.57
N MET A 550 -5.79 -5.27 -18.89
CA MET A 550 -5.58 -6.56 -19.52
C MET A 550 -4.42 -7.28 -18.84
N TRP A 551 -4.65 -8.54 -18.53
CA TRP A 551 -3.64 -9.41 -17.98
C TRP A 551 -2.81 -10.05 -19.10
N LEU A 552 -1.52 -10.13 -18.88
CA LEU A 552 -0.55 -10.83 -19.71
C LEU A 552 -0.10 -12.09 -18.99
N ALA A 553 0.07 -13.16 -19.76
CA ALA A 553 0.55 -14.43 -19.26
C ALA A 553 1.75 -14.89 -20.09
N PRO A 554 2.69 -15.64 -19.52
CA PRO A 554 3.82 -16.21 -20.24
C PRO A 554 3.33 -17.16 -21.34
N VAL A 555 4.03 -17.14 -22.47
CA VAL A 555 3.69 -18.01 -23.61
C VAL A 555 4.08 -19.44 -23.30
N ASN A 556 5.16 -19.67 -22.59
CA ASN A 556 5.64 -20.99 -22.19
C ASN A 556 5.90 -21.04 -20.68
N GLY A 557 5.50 -22.16 -20.06
CA GLY A 557 5.82 -22.41 -18.65
C GLY A 557 5.12 -21.48 -17.66
N SER A 558 5.73 -21.29 -16.50
CA SER A 558 5.27 -20.40 -15.42
C SER A 558 5.91 -19.02 -15.48
N SER A 559 7.02 -18.86 -16.21
CA SER A 559 7.72 -17.60 -16.49
C SER A 559 8.26 -17.66 -17.91
N ASP A 560 8.26 -16.57 -18.65
CA ASP A 560 8.80 -16.49 -20.03
C ASP A 560 9.22 -15.05 -20.33
N SER A 561 10.17 -14.89 -21.24
CA SER A 561 10.53 -13.62 -21.84
C SER A 561 9.51 -13.11 -22.86
N VAL A 562 8.48 -13.88 -23.15
CA VAL A 562 7.38 -13.49 -24.05
C VAL A 562 6.06 -13.64 -23.32
N LEU A 563 5.38 -12.52 -23.10
CA LEU A 563 4.05 -12.51 -22.52
C LEU A 563 3.01 -12.11 -23.57
N THR A 564 1.81 -12.67 -23.45
CA THR A 564 0.70 -12.33 -24.33
C THR A 564 -0.60 -12.17 -23.55
N GLY A 565 -1.43 -11.25 -24.00
CA GLY A 565 -2.77 -11.05 -23.48
C GLY A 565 -3.76 -10.78 -24.61
N SER A 566 -5.03 -11.03 -24.33
CA SER A 566 -6.12 -10.76 -25.26
C SER A 566 -7.37 -10.34 -24.51
N ILE A 567 -8.00 -9.28 -24.98
CA ILE A 567 -9.27 -8.79 -24.44
C ILE A 567 -10.25 -8.45 -25.57
N THR A 568 -11.52 -8.70 -25.36
CA THR A 568 -12.57 -8.26 -26.26
C THR A 568 -13.09 -6.89 -25.83
N LEU A 569 -12.90 -5.90 -26.69
CA LEU A 569 -13.33 -4.53 -26.51
C LEU A 569 -14.67 -4.32 -27.24
N ASN A 570 -15.65 -3.81 -26.50
CA ASN A 570 -16.99 -3.62 -27.05
C ASN A 570 -17.00 -2.58 -28.17
N LYS A 571 -17.81 -2.77 -29.17
CA LYS A 571 -18.00 -1.87 -30.32
C LYS A 571 -18.52 -0.48 -29.93
N HIS A 572 -19.04 -0.34 -28.72
CA HIS A 572 -19.53 0.94 -28.17
C HIS A 572 -18.49 1.70 -27.37
N MET A 573 -17.35 1.11 -27.07
CA MET A 573 -16.26 1.80 -26.39
C MET A 573 -15.80 3.02 -27.17
N LYS A 574 -15.27 4.04 -26.49
CA LYS A 574 -14.77 5.29 -27.06
C LYS A 574 -13.92 5.05 -28.30
N ALA A 575 -14.31 5.68 -29.40
CA ALA A 575 -13.54 5.64 -30.63
C ALA A 575 -12.32 6.56 -30.56
N GLY A 576 -11.29 6.22 -31.34
CA GLY A 576 -10.07 7.01 -31.43
C GLY A 576 -8.90 6.37 -30.70
N TRP A 577 -7.94 7.21 -30.27
CA TRP A 577 -6.74 6.75 -29.61
C TRP A 577 -6.99 6.49 -28.11
N TRP A 578 -6.49 5.33 -27.68
CA TRP A 578 -6.34 4.95 -26.29
C TRP A 578 -4.86 4.99 -25.96
N ASN A 579 -4.51 5.72 -24.93
CA ASN A 579 -3.14 5.86 -24.51
C ASN A 579 -2.80 4.74 -23.55
N PHE A 580 -1.58 4.26 -23.67
CA PHE A 580 -0.98 3.41 -22.66
C PHE A 580 -0.83 4.24 -21.37
N ASP A 581 -1.18 3.66 -20.25
CA ASP A 581 -1.12 4.30 -18.94
C ASP A 581 0.02 3.70 -18.10
N GLY A 582 0.13 2.37 -18.07
CA GLY A 582 1.19 1.66 -17.37
C GLY A 582 1.18 0.17 -17.67
N LEU A 583 2.31 -0.46 -17.46
CA LEU A 583 2.50 -1.90 -17.46
C LEU A 583 3.29 -2.31 -16.23
N HIS A 584 2.72 -3.18 -15.44
CA HIS A 584 3.35 -3.82 -14.32
C HIS A 584 3.68 -5.27 -14.68
N LEU A 585 4.93 -5.67 -14.52
CA LEU A 585 5.42 -7.02 -14.74
C LEU A 585 5.97 -7.56 -13.44
N TRP A 586 5.72 -8.84 -13.15
CA TRP A 586 6.34 -9.52 -12.03
C TRP A 586 6.68 -10.96 -12.39
N ASP A 587 7.74 -11.44 -11.80
CA ASP A 587 8.17 -12.83 -11.91
C ASP A 587 7.45 -13.73 -10.88
N ALA A 588 7.92 -14.98 -10.76
CA ALA A 588 7.33 -15.97 -9.86
C ALA A 588 7.69 -15.74 -8.38
N VAL A 589 8.75 -14.99 -8.08
CA VAL A 589 9.24 -14.76 -6.71
C VAL A 589 8.95 -13.36 -6.20
N GLY A 590 8.32 -12.51 -7.01
CA GLY A 590 7.82 -11.20 -6.60
C GLY A 590 8.66 -10.02 -7.09
N ASN A 591 9.74 -10.22 -7.87
CA ASN A 591 10.49 -9.10 -8.43
C ASN A 591 9.65 -8.37 -9.46
N ASP A 592 9.57 -7.05 -9.32
CA ASP A 592 8.68 -6.17 -10.08
C ASP A 592 9.39 -5.26 -11.06
N ARG A 593 8.81 -5.06 -12.24
CA ARG A 593 9.17 -4.00 -13.18
C ARG A 593 7.94 -3.19 -13.56
N TYR A 594 8.09 -1.88 -13.54
CA TYR A 594 7.05 -0.93 -13.93
C TYR A 594 7.46 -0.18 -15.20
N GLU A 595 6.55 -0.07 -16.15
CA GLU A 595 6.77 0.68 -17.38
C GLU A 595 5.69 1.76 -17.50
N SER A 596 6.12 2.99 -17.71
CA SER A 596 5.25 4.16 -17.87
C SER A 596 5.10 4.56 -19.34
N PRO A 597 4.22 5.48 -19.69
CA PRO A 597 4.16 6.07 -21.03
C PRO A 597 5.48 6.70 -21.50
N ALA A 598 6.34 7.09 -20.56
CA ALA A 598 7.66 7.64 -20.87
C ALA A 598 8.67 6.58 -21.34
N THR A 599 8.50 5.33 -20.89
CA THR A 599 9.41 4.21 -21.23
C THR A 599 8.95 3.43 -22.46
N ILE A 600 7.62 3.32 -22.68
CA ILE A 600 7.06 2.67 -23.87
C ILE A 600 5.96 3.51 -24.50
N GLY A 601 6.11 3.80 -25.80
CA GLY A 601 5.13 4.58 -26.57
C GLY A 601 3.99 3.73 -27.14
N LEU A 602 3.30 2.91 -26.34
CA LEU A 602 2.17 2.10 -26.81
C LEU A 602 0.91 2.96 -27.02
N ARG A 603 0.19 2.70 -28.11
CA ARG A 603 -1.11 3.28 -28.38
C ARG A 603 -2.02 2.28 -29.07
N LEU A 604 -3.30 2.36 -28.74
CA LEU A 604 -4.34 1.58 -29.37
C LEU A 604 -5.31 2.51 -30.09
N PHE A 605 -5.67 2.16 -31.33
CA PHE A 605 -6.69 2.90 -32.07
C PHE A 605 -7.94 2.04 -32.27
N LEU A 606 -9.08 2.51 -31.77
CA LEU A 606 -10.36 1.87 -31.96
C LEU A 606 -11.21 2.62 -33.02
N ASN A 607 -11.60 1.89 -34.04
CA ASN A 607 -12.54 2.39 -35.06
C ASN A 607 -13.95 1.93 -34.69
N ASN A 608 -14.60 2.66 -33.78
CA ASN A 608 -15.92 2.34 -33.23
C ASN A 608 -16.93 3.43 -33.64
N PRO A 609 -17.56 3.34 -34.83
CA PRO A 609 -18.54 4.34 -35.24
C PRO A 609 -19.84 4.30 -34.44
N LEU A 610 -20.01 3.29 -33.59
CA LEU A 610 -21.14 3.14 -32.66
C LEU A 610 -20.76 3.53 -31.23
N GLU A 611 -19.66 4.31 -31.07
CA GLU A 611 -19.22 4.72 -29.75
C GLU A 611 -20.34 5.35 -28.93
N ASP A 612 -20.35 5.06 -27.63
CA ASP A 612 -21.13 5.74 -26.61
C ASP A 612 -20.19 6.24 -25.52
N ILE A 613 -20.38 7.46 -25.07
CA ILE A 613 -19.63 8.11 -24.00
C ILE A 613 -20.58 8.66 -22.94
N THR A 614 -21.84 8.28 -23.00
CA THR A 614 -22.89 8.77 -22.11
C THR A 614 -23.11 7.71 -21.03
N PRO A 615 -22.91 8.00 -19.75
CA PRO A 615 -23.25 7.06 -18.69
C PRO A 615 -24.74 6.71 -18.67
N PRO A 616 -25.11 5.53 -18.16
CA PRO A 616 -26.51 5.17 -17.90
C PRO A 616 -27.18 6.20 -16.99
N ALA A 617 -28.40 6.62 -17.31
CA ALA A 617 -29.16 7.56 -16.49
C ALA A 617 -30.18 6.83 -15.61
N TYR A 618 -30.19 7.11 -14.31
CA TYR A 618 -31.22 6.60 -13.41
C TYR A 618 -32.58 7.24 -13.74
N LEU A 619 -33.65 6.46 -13.66
CA LEU A 619 -34.99 6.99 -13.80
C LEU A 619 -35.52 7.41 -12.44
N ASP A 620 -35.99 8.67 -12.37
CA ASP A 620 -36.59 9.23 -11.17
C ASP A 620 -37.70 8.31 -10.61
N ASP A 621 -37.74 8.17 -9.29
CA ASP A 621 -38.72 7.39 -8.54
C ASP A 621 -38.77 5.87 -8.83
N SER A 622 -37.82 5.31 -9.60
CA SER A 622 -37.78 3.88 -9.90
C SER A 622 -37.13 3.05 -8.79
N PHE A 623 -36.29 3.67 -7.96
CA PHE A 623 -35.58 2.93 -6.92
C PHE A 623 -36.51 2.45 -5.81
N SER A 624 -36.37 1.18 -5.46
CA SER A 624 -37.05 0.56 -4.31
C SER A 624 -36.16 -0.44 -3.60
N MET A 625 -36.24 -0.46 -2.26
CA MET A 625 -35.63 -1.45 -1.40
C MET A 625 -36.72 -2.04 -0.53
N LEU A 626 -36.89 -3.35 -0.56
CA LEU A 626 -38.00 -4.04 0.09
C LEU A 626 -37.52 -5.30 0.82
N ALA A 627 -38.10 -5.60 1.97
CA ALA A 627 -38.01 -6.92 2.56
C ALA A 627 -38.87 -7.92 1.76
N VAL A 628 -38.29 -9.03 1.39
CA VAL A 628 -38.99 -10.12 0.70
C VAL A 628 -38.96 -11.39 1.57
N PRO A 629 -40.09 -12.12 1.65
CA PRO A 629 -40.20 -13.23 2.58
C PRO A 629 -39.48 -14.49 2.11
N GLU A 630 -39.06 -14.53 0.85
CA GLU A 630 -38.45 -15.72 0.29
C GLU A 630 -37.48 -15.39 -0.85
N ILE A 631 -36.18 -15.58 -0.60
CA ILE A 631 -35.13 -15.63 -1.62
C ILE A 631 -34.66 -17.06 -1.72
N GLN A 632 -34.66 -17.62 -2.95
CA GLN A 632 -34.17 -18.98 -3.18
C GLN A 632 -32.64 -18.97 -3.19
N ILE A 633 -32.06 -19.86 -2.41
CA ILE A 633 -30.60 -20.05 -2.34
C ILE A 633 -30.25 -21.53 -2.49
N VAL A 634 -29.02 -21.82 -2.82
CA VAL A 634 -28.46 -23.18 -2.80
C VAL A 634 -27.69 -23.34 -1.49
N ASP A 635 -28.22 -24.10 -0.59
CA ASP A 635 -27.64 -24.33 0.74
C ASP A 635 -26.74 -25.58 0.70
N GLY A 636 -25.52 -25.41 0.18
CA GLY A 636 -24.48 -26.43 0.21
C GLY A 636 -24.95 -27.83 -0.16
N SER A 637 -24.64 -28.80 0.69
CA SER A 637 -25.04 -30.20 0.53
C SER A 637 -26.52 -30.47 0.90
N ALA A 638 -27.19 -29.54 1.56
CA ALA A 638 -28.60 -29.67 1.93
C ALA A 638 -29.55 -29.42 0.75
N GLY A 639 -29.07 -28.82 -0.33
CA GLY A 639 -29.86 -28.50 -1.52
C GLY A 639 -30.49 -27.10 -1.48
N PRO A 640 -31.50 -26.83 -2.32
CA PRO A 640 -32.17 -25.55 -2.36
C PRO A 640 -32.94 -25.29 -1.06
N SER A 641 -32.76 -24.09 -0.51
CA SER A 641 -33.54 -23.57 0.60
C SER A 641 -33.98 -22.14 0.31
N SER A 642 -34.74 -21.54 1.19
CA SER A 642 -35.18 -20.16 1.07
C SER A 642 -35.01 -19.43 2.40
N VAL A 643 -34.80 -18.15 2.31
CA VAL A 643 -34.62 -17.28 3.47
C VAL A 643 -35.25 -15.92 3.18
N GLU A 644 -35.63 -15.22 4.22
CA GLU A 644 -36.01 -13.82 4.10
C GLU A 644 -34.82 -13.00 3.58
N GLY A 645 -35.08 -11.91 2.89
CA GLY A 645 -34.00 -11.10 2.39
C GLY A 645 -34.45 -9.74 1.91
N ILE A 646 -33.51 -9.05 1.30
CA ILE A 646 -33.68 -7.69 0.80
C ILE A 646 -33.62 -7.75 -0.73
N GLU A 647 -34.57 -7.10 -1.35
CA GLU A 647 -34.64 -6.93 -2.80
C GLU A 647 -34.49 -5.44 -3.12
N VAL A 648 -33.56 -5.14 -4.03
CA VAL A 648 -33.32 -3.78 -4.55
C VAL A 648 -33.67 -3.81 -6.02
N GLU A 649 -34.53 -2.89 -6.41
CA GLU A 649 -34.94 -2.70 -7.81
C GLU A 649 -34.82 -1.24 -8.21
N PHE A 650 -34.35 -0.98 -9.43
CA PHE A 650 -34.37 0.33 -10.08
C PHE A 650 -34.28 0.21 -11.59
N ASP A 651 -34.64 1.28 -12.28
CA ASP A 651 -34.56 1.36 -13.71
C ASP A 651 -33.49 2.34 -14.14
N THR A 652 -32.78 1.99 -15.21
CA THR A 652 -31.85 2.92 -15.90
C THR A 652 -32.21 3.02 -17.36
N TRP A 653 -31.93 4.18 -17.92
CA TRP A 653 -32.03 4.43 -19.35
C TRP A 653 -30.63 4.46 -19.96
N ASP A 654 -30.47 3.68 -21.04
CA ASP A 654 -29.25 3.70 -21.84
C ASP A 654 -29.57 3.23 -23.26
N LYS A 655 -28.84 3.81 -24.25
CA LYS A 655 -28.98 3.42 -25.66
C LYS A 655 -28.30 2.11 -25.98
N ILE A 656 -27.31 1.72 -25.17
CA ILE A 656 -26.52 0.54 -25.33
C ILE A 656 -26.78 -0.45 -24.20
N PRO A 657 -26.37 -1.71 -24.33
CA PRO A 657 -26.50 -2.67 -23.24
C PRO A 657 -25.70 -2.27 -22.01
N LEU A 658 -26.20 -2.65 -20.85
CA LEU A 658 -25.49 -2.54 -19.58
C LEU A 658 -24.58 -3.75 -19.36
N SER A 659 -23.54 -3.57 -18.58
CA SER A 659 -22.61 -4.62 -18.18
C SER A 659 -22.81 -5.04 -16.72
N ARG A 660 -23.18 -4.10 -15.85
CA ARG A 660 -23.32 -4.36 -14.41
C ARG A 660 -24.25 -3.33 -13.74
N GLY A 661 -25.00 -3.78 -12.74
CA GLY A 661 -25.56 -2.95 -11.70
C GLY A 661 -24.98 -3.39 -10.35
N LEU A 662 -24.69 -2.44 -9.48
CA LEU A 662 -24.14 -2.69 -8.14
C LEU A 662 -24.89 -1.82 -7.13
N THR A 663 -25.19 -2.39 -5.98
CA THR A 663 -25.72 -1.63 -4.84
C THR A 663 -24.96 -2.05 -3.57
N ARG A 664 -24.53 -1.09 -2.81
CA ARG A 664 -23.86 -1.29 -1.52
C ARG A 664 -24.85 -1.12 -0.39
N ILE A 665 -24.99 -2.16 0.41
CA ILE A 665 -25.89 -2.20 1.56
C ILE A 665 -25.06 -2.23 2.83
N SER A 666 -25.28 -1.25 3.71
CA SER A 666 -24.68 -1.22 5.03
C SER A 666 -25.48 -2.06 6.01
N PHE A 667 -24.78 -2.80 6.83
CA PHE A 667 -25.37 -3.55 7.94
C PHE A 667 -25.85 -2.62 9.06
N PRO A 668 -26.79 -3.07 9.90
CA PRO A 668 -27.16 -2.35 11.10
C PRO A 668 -25.96 -2.02 11.97
N THR A 669 -25.94 -0.82 12.52
CA THR A 669 -24.93 -0.38 13.48
C THR A 669 -25.02 -1.24 14.73
N MET A 670 -23.92 -1.86 15.12
CA MET A 670 -23.82 -2.72 16.28
C MET A 670 -23.01 -2.03 17.37
N ASP A 671 -22.99 -2.65 18.56
CA ASP A 671 -22.15 -2.20 19.65
C ASP A 671 -20.68 -2.06 19.14
N PRO A 672 -20.08 -0.88 19.24
CA PRO A 672 -18.73 -0.62 18.75
C PRO A 672 -17.66 -1.50 19.41
N ASP A 673 -17.98 -2.12 20.56
CA ASP A 673 -17.06 -3.02 21.26
C ASP A 673 -17.00 -4.42 20.63
N TYR A 674 -17.98 -4.80 19.78
CA TYR A 674 -18.13 -6.14 19.19
C TYR A 674 -17.95 -6.15 17.68
N GLY A 675 -16.72 -5.98 17.22
CA GLY A 675 -16.37 -6.25 15.84
C GLY A 675 -16.83 -5.20 14.83
N GLN A 676 -16.05 -5.07 13.79
CA GLN A 676 -16.32 -4.17 12.70
C GLN A 676 -17.22 -4.84 11.67
N ARG A 677 -18.32 -4.19 11.37
CA ARG A 677 -19.21 -4.61 10.31
C ARG A 677 -19.16 -3.63 9.18
N TYR A 678 -19.05 -4.18 8.01
CA TYR A 678 -18.89 -3.44 6.77
C TYR A 678 -20.10 -3.63 5.88
N SER A 679 -20.14 -2.81 4.83
CA SER A 679 -21.15 -2.93 3.81
C SER A 679 -20.89 -4.17 2.93
N ILE A 680 -21.95 -4.65 2.29
CA ILE A 680 -21.90 -5.71 1.29
C ILE A 680 -22.36 -5.19 -0.06
N ASP A 681 -21.64 -5.57 -1.11
CA ASP A 681 -22.01 -5.25 -2.48
C ASP A 681 -22.89 -6.37 -3.06
N ILE A 682 -24.06 -6.01 -3.52
CA ILE A 682 -24.92 -6.89 -4.32
C ILE A 682 -24.90 -6.44 -5.78
N GLN A 683 -24.95 -7.37 -6.70
CA GLN A 683 -24.78 -7.10 -8.11
C GLN A 683 -25.90 -7.74 -8.95
N SER A 684 -26.23 -7.09 -10.05
CA SER A 684 -27.05 -7.63 -11.11
C SER A 684 -26.27 -7.60 -12.43
N ASN A 685 -26.25 -8.74 -13.10
CA ASN A 685 -25.65 -8.90 -14.44
C ASN A 685 -26.71 -9.27 -15.51
N ASP A 686 -27.93 -9.55 -15.07
CA ASP A 686 -29.08 -9.84 -15.95
C ASP A 686 -30.09 -8.69 -15.88
N PHE A 687 -30.30 -8.03 -17.00
CA PHE A 687 -31.16 -6.85 -17.11
C PHE A 687 -32.35 -7.14 -18.01
N GLU A 688 -33.55 -7.02 -17.47
CA GLU A 688 -34.77 -7.13 -18.26
C GLU A 688 -35.14 -5.76 -18.88
N SER A 689 -35.65 -5.77 -20.11
CA SER A 689 -36.19 -4.57 -20.73
C SER A 689 -37.54 -4.23 -20.09
N ASN A 690 -37.66 -3.04 -19.51
CA ASN A 690 -38.88 -2.55 -18.91
C ASN A 690 -39.91 -2.03 -19.95
N GLY A 691 -40.13 -2.81 -21.00
CA GLY A 691 -41.11 -2.47 -22.08
C GLY A 691 -40.60 -1.47 -23.13
N TYR A 692 -39.42 -0.90 -22.91
CA TYR A 692 -38.68 -0.05 -23.86
C TYR A 692 -37.30 -0.63 -24.02
N GLU A 693 -36.79 -0.74 -25.24
CA GLU A 693 -35.45 -1.32 -25.48
C GLU A 693 -34.32 -0.59 -24.74
N GLU A 694 -34.48 0.71 -24.49
CA GLU A 694 -33.49 1.57 -23.85
C GLU A 694 -33.62 1.65 -22.32
N VAL A 695 -34.71 1.15 -21.74
CA VAL A 695 -34.92 1.11 -20.30
C VAL A 695 -34.61 -0.29 -19.79
N LYS A 696 -33.68 -0.37 -18.85
CA LYS A 696 -33.28 -1.61 -18.21
C LYS A 696 -33.73 -1.64 -16.76
N HIS A 697 -34.32 -2.75 -16.38
CA HIS A 697 -34.74 -3.02 -15.02
C HIS A 697 -33.66 -3.82 -14.30
N HIS A 698 -33.14 -3.27 -13.21
CA HIS A 698 -32.17 -3.93 -12.34
C HIS A 698 -32.93 -4.58 -11.16
N LYS A 699 -32.58 -5.80 -10.89
CA LYS A 699 -33.07 -6.52 -9.73
C LYS A 699 -31.94 -7.25 -9.05
N MET A 700 -31.75 -6.94 -7.76
CA MET A 700 -30.69 -7.47 -6.92
C MET A 700 -31.27 -8.00 -5.64
N GLN A 701 -30.71 -9.08 -5.11
CA GLN A 701 -31.19 -9.70 -3.90
C GLN A 701 -30.06 -9.99 -2.92
N LEU A 702 -30.25 -9.64 -1.67
CA LEU A 702 -29.42 -10.03 -0.55
C LEU A 702 -30.18 -11.01 0.32
N PRO A 703 -29.88 -12.31 0.27
CA PRO A 703 -30.35 -13.25 1.27
C PRO A 703 -29.86 -12.84 2.66
N VAL A 704 -30.73 -12.86 3.65
CA VAL A 704 -30.38 -12.54 5.04
C VAL A 704 -30.49 -13.80 5.88
N PRO A 705 -29.38 -14.57 6.06
CA PRO A 705 -29.37 -15.77 6.89
C PRO A 705 -29.76 -15.46 8.34
N HIS A 706 -30.19 -16.47 9.07
CA HIS A 706 -30.69 -16.35 10.44
C HIS A 706 -29.64 -15.82 11.44
N TYR A 707 -28.37 -15.86 11.08
CA TYR A 707 -27.25 -15.34 11.87
C TYR A 707 -26.79 -13.92 11.48
N PHE A 708 -27.40 -13.31 10.45
CA PHE A 708 -27.09 -11.92 10.12
C PHE A 708 -27.64 -10.97 11.21
N PRO A 709 -27.15 -9.73 11.31
CA PRO A 709 -27.61 -8.80 12.35
C PRO A 709 -29.08 -8.43 12.19
N THR A 710 -29.80 -8.36 13.31
CA THR A 710 -31.12 -7.78 13.35
C THR A 710 -31.04 -6.26 13.33
N GLY A 711 -31.82 -5.60 12.50
CA GLY A 711 -31.88 -4.13 12.45
C GLY A 711 -32.16 -3.56 11.09
N HIS A 712 -31.84 -2.28 10.92
CA HIS A 712 -31.99 -1.57 9.65
C HIS A 712 -30.82 -1.81 8.72
N TYR A 713 -31.11 -2.29 7.52
CA TYR A 713 -30.19 -2.39 6.39
C TYR A 713 -30.40 -1.19 5.50
N THR A 714 -29.33 -0.46 5.17
CA THR A 714 -29.41 0.83 4.50
C THR A 714 -28.62 0.82 3.21
N VAL A 715 -29.18 1.39 2.15
CA VAL A 715 -28.45 1.63 0.90
C VAL A 715 -27.81 3.02 0.94
N ASN A 716 -26.53 3.09 0.67
CA ASN A 716 -25.80 4.37 0.62
C ASN A 716 -25.28 4.70 -0.79
N PHE A 717 -25.17 3.68 -1.65
CA PHE A 717 -24.56 3.85 -2.95
C PHE A 717 -25.09 2.81 -3.94
N SER A 718 -25.28 3.23 -5.18
CA SER A 718 -25.57 2.34 -6.30
C SER A 718 -24.83 2.80 -7.55
N SER A 719 -24.41 1.87 -8.41
CA SER A 719 -23.82 2.17 -9.70
C SER A 719 -24.45 1.35 -10.81
N ALA A 720 -24.45 1.91 -12.00
CA ALA A 720 -24.79 1.20 -13.23
C ALA A 720 -23.71 1.46 -14.27
N ASP A 721 -23.20 0.38 -14.85
CA ASP A 721 -22.14 0.43 -15.84
C ASP A 721 -22.68 -0.09 -17.18
N ASP A 722 -22.32 0.57 -18.28
CA ASP A 722 -22.63 0.09 -19.62
C ASP A 722 -21.50 -0.76 -20.20
N VAL A 723 -21.73 -1.34 -21.38
CA VAL A 723 -20.72 -2.18 -22.07
C VAL A 723 -19.60 -1.36 -22.73
N ALA A 724 -19.73 -0.03 -22.77
CA ALA A 724 -18.67 0.87 -23.24
C ALA A 724 -17.72 1.29 -22.13
N GLY A 725 -18.03 0.95 -20.87
CA GLY A 725 -17.26 1.31 -19.69
C GLY A 725 -17.63 2.67 -19.10
N ASN A 726 -18.73 3.28 -19.49
CA ASN A 726 -19.23 4.46 -18.80
C ASN A 726 -20.01 4.01 -17.56
N SER A 727 -19.84 4.73 -16.46
CA SER A 727 -20.45 4.42 -15.16
C SER A 727 -21.21 5.63 -14.64
N SER A 728 -22.39 5.42 -14.12
CA SER A 728 -23.12 6.39 -13.33
C SER A 728 -23.19 5.95 -11.87
N LEU A 729 -23.12 6.93 -10.98
CA LEU A 729 -23.13 6.71 -9.54
C LEU A 729 -24.36 7.40 -8.96
N LEU A 730 -25.12 6.69 -8.15
CA LEU A 730 -26.25 7.20 -7.42
C LEU A 730 -25.96 7.15 -5.92
N TYR A 731 -25.89 8.31 -5.28
CA TYR A 731 -25.68 8.41 -3.85
C TYR A 731 -27.00 8.63 -3.14
N PHE A 732 -27.21 7.88 -2.07
CA PHE A 732 -28.35 8.00 -1.20
C PHE A 732 -27.97 8.82 0.02
N THR A 733 -28.15 10.12 -0.06
CA THR A 733 -27.78 11.09 0.98
C THR A 733 -28.86 12.13 1.14
N GLY A 734 -29.01 12.69 2.34
CA GLY A 734 -29.87 13.83 2.61
C GLY A 734 -29.35 15.16 2.07
N ASP A 735 -28.16 15.18 1.46
CA ASP A 735 -27.52 16.40 0.96
C ASP A 735 -27.77 16.61 -0.53
N PRO A 736 -28.61 17.60 -0.89
CA PRO A 736 -28.85 17.94 -2.29
C PRO A 736 -27.64 18.59 -2.99
N ASN A 737 -26.58 18.93 -2.24
CA ASN A 737 -25.34 19.53 -2.75
C ASN A 737 -24.19 18.52 -2.90
N TYR A 738 -24.45 17.25 -2.74
CA TYR A 738 -23.49 16.19 -2.95
C TYR A 738 -23.08 16.19 -4.44
N SER A 739 -21.97 16.80 -4.77
CA SER A 739 -21.86 17.62 -5.97
C SER A 739 -21.16 16.99 -7.17
N ASN A 740 -20.86 15.71 -7.19
CA ASN A 740 -20.26 15.08 -8.39
C ASN A 740 -21.03 13.87 -8.90
N ALA A 741 -22.06 13.45 -8.22
CA ALA A 741 -22.99 12.52 -8.79
C ALA A 741 -23.85 13.25 -9.82
N ASP A 742 -23.92 12.73 -11.02
CA ASP A 742 -24.89 13.19 -12.01
C ASP A 742 -26.33 13.07 -11.48
N ASP A 743 -26.51 12.22 -10.44
CA ASP A 743 -27.77 12.02 -9.75
C ASP A 743 -27.56 11.81 -8.24
N VAL A 744 -27.99 12.78 -7.46
CA VAL A 744 -28.18 12.62 -6.01
C VAL A 744 -29.63 12.27 -5.77
N HIS A 745 -29.89 11.08 -5.27
CA HIS A 745 -31.23 10.67 -4.89
C HIS A 745 -31.51 11.04 -3.43
N VAL A 746 -32.39 11.99 -3.23
CA VAL A 746 -32.92 12.29 -1.90
C VAL A 746 -34.15 11.42 -1.69
N PHE A 747 -34.04 10.38 -0.88
CA PHE A 747 -35.21 9.59 -0.51
C PHE A 747 -36.23 10.43 0.24
N ALA A 748 -37.49 10.24 -0.14
CA ALA A 748 -38.57 10.51 0.81
C ALA A 748 -38.36 9.55 2.01
N GLU A 749 -38.39 10.07 3.23
CA GLU A 749 -38.34 9.33 4.48
C GLU A 749 -39.02 7.94 4.31
N ASP A 750 -38.30 6.85 4.63
CA ASP A 750 -38.74 5.44 4.67
C ASP A 750 -38.39 4.54 3.47
N ARG A 751 -37.54 4.93 2.49
CA ARG A 751 -37.18 4.06 1.37
C ARG A 751 -35.72 3.64 1.28
N ASP A 752 -34.86 4.17 2.11
CA ASP A 752 -33.43 3.94 2.11
C ASP A 752 -33.00 2.80 3.05
N SER A 753 -33.93 2.31 3.85
CA SER A 753 -33.66 1.25 4.81
C SER A 753 -34.80 0.24 4.96
N VAL A 754 -34.43 -0.99 5.26
CA VAL A 754 -35.35 -2.09 5.53
C VAL A 754 -35.00 -2.71 6.86
N TRP A 755 -36.01 -2.92 7.73
CA TRP A 755 -35.83 -3.68 8.96
C TRP A 755 -35.87 -5.18 8.68
N MET A 756 -34.83 -5.89 9.13
CA MET A 756 -34.78 -7.34 9.13
C MET A 756 -34.65 -7.85 10.55
N GLU A 757 -35.44 -8.89 10.88
CA GLU A 757 -35.37 -9.58 12.17
C GLU A 757 -34.84 -10.98 11.96
N THR A 758 -33.73 -11.32 12.62
CA THR A 758 -33.06 -12.61 12.50
C THR A 758 -33.14 -13.39 13.81
N GLU A 759 -33.06 -14.70 13.73
CA GLU A 759 -33.32 -15.57 14.89
C GLU A 759 -32.11 -15.73 15.81
N TYR A 760 -30.89 -15.73 15.24
CA TYR A 760 -29.61 -15.98 15.92
C TYR A 760 -28.55 -14.98 15.49
N PRO A 761 -28.71 -13.67 15.71
CA PRO A 761 -27.77 -12.67 15.19
C PRO A 761 -26.37 -12.87 15.78
N ASP A 762 -25.42 -13.18 14.94
CA ASP A 762 -24.03 -13.30 15.31
C ASP A 762 -23.31 -11.96 15.15
N LEU A 763 -22.79 -11.45 16.25
CA LEU A 763 -22.23 -10.12 16.39
C LEU A 763 -20.75 -10.15 16.79
N LEU A 764 -20.26 -11.33 17.18
CA LEU A 764 -18.92 -11.52 17.64
C LEU A 764 -18.05 -11.99 16.47
N HIS A 765 -16.80 -11.61 16.46
CA HIS A 765 -15.84 -12.07 15.47
C HIS A 765 -15.28 -13.44 15.89
N PRO A 766 -14.84 -14.25 14.91
CA PRO A 766 -14.10 -15.46 15.21
C PRO A 766 -12.75 -15.16 15.84
N VAL A 767 -12.20 -16.11 16.56
CA VAL A 767 -10.93 -15.99 17.28
C VAL A 767 -9.95 -17.08 16.90
N VAL A 768 -8.67 -16.78 17.06
CA VAL A 768 -7.54 -17.71 16.89
C VAL A 768 -6.88 -17.95 18.24
N ASP A 769 -6.59 -19.19 18.58
CA ASP A 769 -5.71 -19.48 19.70
C ASP A 769 -4.27 -19.21 19.27
N LEU A 770 -3.75 -18.06 19.70
CA LEU A 770 -2.41 -17.58 19.32
C LEU A 770 -1.29 -18.49 19.84
N ASN A 771 -1.57 -19.34 20.83
CA ASN A 771 -0.61 -20.29 21.41
C ASN A 771 -0.67 -21.67 20.72
N SER A 772 -1.51 -21.81 19.70
CA SER A 772 -1.66 -23.05 18.93
C SER A 772 -0.81 -23.08 17.64
N PHE A 773 -0.06 -22.04 17.36
CA PHE A 773 0.68 -21.91 16.11
C PHE A 773 1.77 -22.97 15.96
N GLU A 774 1.80 -23.60 14.79
CA GLU A 774 2.87 -24.49 14.37
C GLU A 774 3.17 -24.23 12.90
N VAL A 775 4.39 -23.79 12.59
CA VAL A 775 4.82 -23.52 11.21
C VAL A 775 5.92 -24.50 10.85
N THR A 776 5.76 -25.19 9.73
CA THR A 776 6.77 -26.10 9.19
C THR A 776 7.08 -25.74 7.74
N ALA A 777 8.36 -25.79 7.38
CA ALA A 777 8.82 -25.54 6.02
C ALA A 777 9.62 -26.75 5.52
N THR A 778 9.20 -27.31 4.40
CA THR A 778 9.81 -28.49 3.82
C THR A 778 10.26 -28.20 2.40
N PRO A 779 11.60 -28.12 2.14
CA PRO A 779 12.10 -27.91 0.79
C PRO A 779 11.75 -29.09 -0.12
N SER A 780 11.33 -28.83 -1.36
CA SER A 780 11.01 -29.87 -2.35
C SER A 780 12.22 -30.77 -2.66
N ASN A 781 13.45 -30.26 -2.53
CA ASN A 781 14.68 -31.00 -2.68
C ASN A 781 15.68 -30.61 -1.59
N ALA A 782 15.74 -31.39 -0.52
CA ALA A 782 16.63 -31.14 0.61
C ALA A 782 18.13 -31.26 0.28
N ASP A 783 18.51 -32.07 -0.73
CA ASP A 783 19.92 -32.26 -1.11
C ASP A 783 20.47 -31.12 -1.98
N ALA A 784 19.57 -30.41 -2.70
CA ALA A 784 19.90 -29.26 -3.54
C ALA A 784 18.73 -28.27 -3.53
N PRO A 785 18.54 -27.54 -2.43
CA PRO A 785 17.43 -26.64 -2.28
C PRO A 785 17.53 -25.46 -3.26
N ASN A 786 16.41 -25.15 -3.92
CA ASN A 786 16.29 -24.09 -4.90
C ASN A 786 15.22 -23.04 -4.51
N GLY A 787 14.82 -23.02 -3.24
CA GLY A 787 13.79 -22.13 -2.74
C GLY A 787 12.37 -22.70 -2.79
N GLU A 788 12.10 -23.67 -3.67
CA GLU A 788 10.78 -24.32 -3.73
C GLU A 788 10.50 -25.06 -2.42
N THR A 789 9.51 -24.58 -1.67
CA THR A 789 9.27 -25.01 -0.30
C THR A 789 7.77 -25.15 -0.04
N LEU A 790 7.36 -26.26 0.54
CA LEU A 790 6.02 -26.44 1.11
C LEU A 790 6.03 -25.85 2.52
N VAL A 791 5.19 -24.86 2.77
CA VAL A 791 4.96 -24.29 4.09
C VAL A 791 3.60 -24.76 4.58
N GLU A 792 3.56 -25.36 5.75
CA GLU A 792 2.34 -25.78 6.43
C GLU A 792 2.19 -24.98 7.72
N PHE A 793 1.10 -24.26 7.84
CA PHE A 793 0.76 -23.42 8.98
C PHE A 793 -0.48 -23.99 9.67
N THR A 794 -0.30 -24.46 10.91
CA THR A 794 -1.38 -25.03 11.73
C THR A 794 -1.78 -24.07 12.82
N LEU A 795 -3.09 -23.89 13.00
CA LEU A 795 -3.68 -23.01 14.01
C LEU A 795 -5.02 -23.56 14.46
N ALA A 796 -5.41 -23.26 15.71
CA ALA A 796 -6.74 -23.52 16.22
C ALA A 796 -7.63 -22.27 16.10
N VAL A 797 -8.86 -22.45 15.62
CA VAL A 797 -9.82 -21.38 15.40
C VAL A 797 -11.16 -21.75 16.04
N GLN A 798 -11.89 -20.75 16.47
CA GLN A 798 -13.23 -20.87 17.01
C GLN A 798 -14.06 -19.68 16.55
N ASP A 799 -15.30 -19.92 16.21
CA ASP A 799 -16.24 -18.81 16.11
C ASP A 799 -16.99 -18.65 17.44
N THR A 800 -17.32 -17.42 17.79
CA THR A 800 -17.96 -17.09 19.06
C THR A 800 -19.28 -16.37 18.80
N SER A 801 -20.27 -16.60 19.66
CA SER A 801 -21.54 -15.91 19.56
C SER A 801 -22.09 -15.61 20.96
N ALA A 802 -22.79 -14.49 21.08
CA ALA A 802 -23.52 -14.19 22.32
C ALA A 802 -24.66 -15.20 22.64
N PHE A 803 -25.00 -16.06 21.69
CA PHE A 803 -26.03 -17.09 21.81
C PHE A 803 -25.46 -18.51 21.96
N ASP A 804 -24.32 -18.68 22.58
CA ASP A 804 -23.54 -19.88 22.95
C ASP A 804 -23.59 -21.09 21.99
N GLU A 805 -24.70 -21.43 21.36
CA GLU A 805 -24.89 -22.60 20.50
C GLU A 805 -24.95 -22.26 19.00
N PHE A 806 -24.93 -20.98 18.63
CA PHE A 806 -25.30 -20.52 17.28
C PHE A 806 -24.30 -19.52 16.67
N ALA A 807 -23.00 -19.79 16.79
CA ALA A 807 -21.99 -19.08 16.04
C ALA A 807 -22.17 -19.33 14.55
N SER A 808 -21.97 -18.30 13.72
CA SER A 808 -22.17 -18.38 12.26
C SER A 808 -21.16 -19.29 11.56
N GLY A 809 -20.01 -19.50 12.19
CA GLY A 809 -18.91 -20.35 11.74
C GLY A 809 -17.90 -19.63 10.88
N VAL A 810 -16.63 -19.99 11.05
CA VAL A 810 -15.52 -19.44 10.28
C VAL A 810 -15.75 -19.66 8.80
N GLN A 811 -15.61 -18.62 7.99
CA GLN A 811 -15.79 -18.65 6.56
C GLN A 811 -14.46 -18.56 5.79
N ARG A 812 -13.56 -17.67 6.23
CA ARG A 812 -12.34 -17.35 5.50
C ARG A 812 -11.19 -17.10 6.47
N ILE A 813 -10.02 -17.61 6.11
CA ILE A 813 -8.75 -17.24 6.73
C ILE A 813 -7.80 -16.81 5.62
N THR A 814 -7.14 -15.68 5.82
CA THR A 814 -6.03 -15.23 4.98
C THR A 814 -4.84 -14.90 5.88
N TYR A 815 -3.65 -15.14 5.39
CA TYR A 815 -2.43 -14.81 6.10
C TYR A 815 -1.40 -14.24 5.13
N THR A 816 -0.52 -13.40 5.66
CA THR A 816 0.56 -12.77 4.92
C THR A 816 1.88 -13.37 5.39
N MET A 817 2.70 -13.84 4.46
CA MET A 817 4.09 -14.21 4.71
C MET A 817 4.99 -13.08 4.22
N ARG A 818 6.03 -12.78 5.00
CA ARG A 818 7.06 -11.82 4.62
C ARG A 818 8.40 -12.54 4.51
N ASN A 819 9.11 -12.30 3.42
CA ASN A 819 10.44 -12.85 3.19
C ASN A 819 11.55 -11.99 3.83
N PRO A 820 12.82 -12.45 3.86
CA PRO A 820 13.92 -11.71 4.47
C PRO A 820 14.23 -10.34 3.84
N ILE A 821 13.82 -10.12 2.58
CA ILE A 821 14.01 -8.86 1.87
C ILE A 821 12.78 -7.96 1.92
N GLY A 822 11.76 -8.34 2.69
CA GLY A 822 10.56 -7.54 2.94
C GLY A 822 9.38 -7.76 2.00
N GLU A 823 9.49 -8.62 0.99
CA GLU A 823 8.37 -8.91 0.09
C GLU A 823 7.26 -9.66 0.80
N GLU A 824 6.02 -9.35 0.45
CA GLU A 824 4.82 -9.87 1.09
C GLU A 824 4.03 -10.77 0.14
N PHE A 825 3.67 -11.94 0.63
CA PHE A 825 2.90 -12.94 -0.10
C PHE A 825 1.60 -13.22 0.65
N HIS A 826 0.47 -13.13 -0.05
CA HIS A 826 -0.85 -13.33 0.54
C HIS A 826 -1.38 -14.70 0.18
N PHE A 827 -1.72 -15.47 1.19
CA PHE A 827 -2.24 -16.83 1.06
C PHE A 827 -3.61 -16.98 1.73
N GLY A 828 -4.25 -18.11 1.46
CA GLY A 828 -5.52 -18.44 2.04
C GLY A 828 -6.71 -17.98 1.20
N GLY A 829 -7.89 -18.41 1.60
CA GLY A 829 -9.10 -18.09 0.87
C GLY A 829 -10.33 -18.88 1.31
N TRP A 830 -11.35 -18.80 0.49
CA TRP A 830 -12.66 -19.41 0.75
C TRP A 830 -12.65 -20.93 0.66
N GLU A 831 -11.70 -21.51 -0.04
CA GLU A 831 -11.68 -22.93 -0.40
C GLU A 831 -11.09 -23.83 0.69
N GLU A 832 -10.35 -23.27 1.65
CA GLU A 832 -9.55 -24.05 2.59
C GLU A 832 -10.35 -24.63 3.77
N LEU A 833 -11.51 -24.08 4.06
CA LEU A 833 -12.32 -24.45 5.21
C LEU A 833 -13.43 -25.49 4.91
N GLY A 834 -13.16 -26.44 4.03
CA GLY A 834 -14.01 -27.63 3.86
C GLY A 834 -15.07 -27.58 2.78
N GLY A 835 -14.78 -26.93 1.68
CA GLY A 835 -15.42 -27.20 0.39
C GLY A 835 -16.82 -26.66 0.15
N ALA A 836 -17.01 -26.21 -1.05
CA ALA A 836 -18.24 -25.98 -1.80
C ALA A 836 -19.32 -25.08 -1.17
N ASN A 837 -19.38 -23.83 -1.64
CA ASN A 837 -20.54 -22.93 -1.55
C ASN A 837 -20.95 -22.50 -0.15
N PHE A 838 -20.02 -21.96 0.61
CA PHE A 838 -20.25 -21.35 1.91
C PHE A 838 -21.10 -20.06 1.89
N TYR A 839 -21.44 -19.58 0.73
CA TYR A 839 -22.22 -18.33 0.63
C TYR A 839 -23.63 -18.44 1.20
N TYR A 840 -24.15 -19.67 1.46
CA TYR A 840 -25.58 -19.85 1.60
C TYR A 840 -25.98 -20.89 2.64
N SER A 841 -25.26 -21.00 3.75
CA SER A 841 -25.85 -21.67 4.92
C SER A 841 -26.89 -20.75 5.53
N VAL A 842 -28.15 -21.20 5.55
CA VAL A 842 -29.27 -20.43 6.11
C VAL A 842 -29.20 -20.39 7.63
N TYR A 843 -28.77 -21.49 8.24
CA TYR A 843 -28.62 -21.66 9.67
C TYR A 843 -27.16 -21.77 10.08
N PRO A 844 -26.83 -21.40 11.34
CA PRO A 844 -25.50 -21.67 11.88
C PRO A 844 -25.16 -23.15 11.78
N PRO A 845 -23.92 -23.51 11.43
CA PRO A 845 -23.49 -24.91 11.42
C PRO A 845 -23.35 -25.47 12.83
N GLU A 846 -23.68 -26.76 13.01
CA GLU A 846 -23.51 -27.46 14.28
C GLU A 846 -22.02 -27.51 14.66
N GLY A 847 -21.68 -27.13 15.88
CA GLY A 847 -20.30 -27.15 16.41
C GLY A 847 -19.43 -25.97 15.90
N ALA A 848 -19.99 -24.94 15.31
CA ALA A 848 -19.23 -23.77 14.87
C ALA A 848 -18.54 -23.03 16.02
N ASN A 849 -19.09 -23.12 17.24
CA ASN A 849 -18.54 -22.57 18.48
C ASN A 849 -17.50 -23.48 19.17
N GLU A 850 -17.13 -24.60 18.56
CA GLU A 850 -16.07 -25.47 19.08
C GLU A 850 -14.72 -25.16 18.44
N TRP A 851 -13.64 -25.32 19.19
CA TRP A 851 -12.29 -25.18 18.66
C TRP A 851 -12.02 -26.20 17.55
N SER A 852 -11.53 -25.75 16.43
CA SER A 852 -11.12 -26.55 15.28
C SER A 852 -9.67 -26.28 14.94
N THR A 853 -8.87 -27.31 14.78
CA THR A 853 -7.48 -27.19 14.32
C THR A 853 -7.46 -27.30 12.80
N LEU A 854 -6.84 -26.32 12.15
CA LEU A 854 -6.71 -26.23 10.71
C LEU A 854 -5.24 -26.20 10.33
N THR A 855 -4.89 -26.81 9.20
CA THR A 855 -3.57 -26.72 8.59
C THR A 855 -3.73 -26.09 7.20
N LEU A 856 -3.12 -24.92 7.02
CA LEU A 856 -3.09 -24.17 5.78
C LEU A 856 -1.77 -24.46 5.08
N SER A 857 -1.80 -24.70 3.77
CA SER A 857 -0.61 -25.04 3.00
C SER A 857 -0.35 -23.98 1.92
N ALA A 858 0.90 -23.60 1.78
CA ALA A 858 1.36 -22.70 0.72
C ALA A 858 2.61 -23.28 0.06
N PHE A 859 2.77 -23.06 -1.24
CA PHE A 859 3.98 -23.40 -1.96
C PHE A 859 4.73 -22.13 -2.32
N LEU A 860 5.96 -22.03 -1.84
CA LEU A 860 6.89 -21.00 -2.31
C LEU A 860 7.55 -21.49 -3.59
N PRO A 861 7.71 -20.63 -4.62
CA PRO A 861 8.29 -21.01 -5.89
C PRO A 861 9.80 -21.22 -5.80
N ALA A 862 10.35 -21.89 -6.82
CA ALA A 862 11.79 -21.92 -7.05
C ALA A 862 12.31 -20.49 -7.24
N GLY A 863 13.50 -20.18 -6.74
CA GLY A 863 14.05 -18.82 -6.73
C GLY A 863 13.77 -18.03 -5.46
N SER A 864 12.84 -18.45 -4.60
CA SER A 864 12.49 -17.74 -3.37
C SER A 864 13.70 -17.38 -2.52
N ALA A 865 13.70 -16.20 -1.93
CA ALA A 865 14.81 -15.68 -1.12
C ALA A 865 15.15 -16.62 0.05
N PRO A 866 16.43 -16.98 0.26
CA PRO A 866 16.85 -17.80 1.39
C PRO A 866 16.89 -16.99 2.68
N GLY A 867 16.65 -17.67 3.80
CA GLY A 867 16.72 -17.10 5.15
C GLY A 867 15.42 -17.23 5.90
N THR A 868 15.28 -16.43 6.95
CA THR A 868 14.14 -16.47 7.85
C THR A 868 12.94 -15.75 7.24
N TRP A 869 11.88 -16.48 6.98
CA TRP A 869 10.56 -15.97 6.62
C TRP A 869 9.67 -15.93 7.85
N GLY A 870 8.61 -15.12 7.82
CA GLY A 870 7.64 -15.06 8.91
C GLY A 870 6.23 -14.79 8.45
N ILE A 871 5.25 -15.24 9.24
CA ILE A 871 3.84 -14.89 9.07
C ILE A 871 3.63 -13.54 9.77
N SER A 872 3.40 -12.48 9.00
CA SER A 872 3.28 -11.11 9.53
C SER A 872 1.87 -10.77 9.97
N ALA A 873 0.84 -11.38 9.38
CA ALA A 873 -0.54 -11.07 9.67
C ALA A 873 -1.48 -12.24 9.37
N ILE A 874 -2.59 -12.30 10.11
CA ILE A 874 -3.72 -13.19 9.86
C ILE A 874 -5.01 -12.38 9.88
N SER A 875 -5.93 -12.69 8.97
CA SER A 875 -7.31 -12.21 9.01
C SER A 875 -8.26 -13.39 8.98
N ILE A 876 -9.18 -13.42 9.92
CA ILE A 876 -10.20 -14.44 10.03
C ILE A 876 -11.59 -13.81 9.98
N GLN A 877 -12.49 -14.37 9.18
CA GLN A 877 -13.84 -13.88 8.99
C GLN A 877 -14.85 -15.02 9.14
N ASP A 878 -15.95 -14.74 9.82
CA ASP A 878 -17.11 -15.62 9.91
C ASP A 878 -18.10 -15.43 8.75
N ARG A 879 -19.18 -16.19 8.76
CA ARG A 879 -20.24 -16.10 7.75
C ARG A 879 -21.17 -14.91 7.97
N ALA A 880 -21.25 -14.39 9.17
CA ALA A 880 -21.98 -13.15 9.48
C ALA A 880 -21.21 -11.90 9.11
N LYS A 881 -20.00 -12.04 8.53
CA LYS A 881 -19.08 -10.99 8.09
C LYS A 881 -18.39 -10.23 9.23
N ASN A 882 -18.37 -10.79 10.43
CA ASN A 882 -17.47 -10.28 11.45
C ASN A 882 -16.03 -10.69 11.09
N ILE A 883 -15.10 -9.78 11.24
CA ILE A 883 -13.71 -10.02 10.88
C ILE A 883 -12.78 -9.61 12.01
N LYS A 884 -11.80 -10.46 12.29
CA LYS A 884 -10.71 -10.18 13.20
C LYS A 884 -9.40 -10.22 12.44
N ARG A 885 -8.50 -9.27 12.75
CA ARG A 885 -7.17 -9.15 12.14
C ARG A 885 -6.12 -9.15 13.23
N TYR A 886 -5.06 -9.92 13.01
CA TYR A 886 -3.92 -10.03 13.90
C TYR A 886 -2.68 -9.56 13.17
N SER A 887 -1.90 -8.68 13.81
CA SER A 887 -0.57 -8.29 13.36
C SER A 887 0.46 -8.93 14.28
N PHE A 888 1.49 -9.50 13.69
CA PHE A 888 2.61 -10.11 14.40
C PHE A 888 3.92 -9.38 14.11
N VAL A 889 3.82 -8.16 13.59
CA VAL A 889 4.98 -7.31 13.32
C VAL A 889 5.17 -6.33 14.45
N GLU A 890 6.32 -6.41 15.08
CA GLU A 890 6.81 -5.40 16.04
C GLU A 890 7.69 -4.39 15.32
N TYR A 891 7.33 -3.11 15.41
CA TYR A 891 8.13 -2.01 14.87
C TYR A 891 9.12 -1.54 15.94
N VAL A 892 10.40 -1.72 15.68
CA VAL A 892 11.47 -1.30 16.61
C VAL A 892 12.22 -0.15 15.98
N GLN A 893 12.30 0.95 16.73
CA GLN A 893 12.99 2.16 16.30
C GLN A 893 14.43 2.17 16.81
N PHE A 894 15.37 2.48 15.91
CA PHE A 894 16.76 2.78 16.26
C PHE A 894 17.01 4.29 16.10
N THR A 895 17.55 4.92 17.13
CA THR A 895 17.97 6.32 17.09
C THR A 895 19.42 6.43 17.55
N LEU A 896 20.24 7.20 16.84
CA LEU A 896 21.64 7.43 17.23
C LEU A 896 21.75 8.01 18.63
N ILE A 897 22.68 7.53 19.45
CA ILE A 897 22.99 8.12 20.78
C ILE A 897 23.53 9.53 20.61
N ASP A 898 24.34 9.70 19.58
CA ASP A 898 24.86 10.98 19.15
C ASP A 898 24.35 11.23 17.72
N ALA A 899 23.09 11.61 17.54
CA ALA A 899 22.80 12.44 16.39
C ALA A 899 23.71 13.67 16.58
N PRO A 900 24.74 13.87 15.74
CA PRO A 900 25.62 14.99 15.98
C PRO A 900 24.77 16.24 15.92
N CYS A 901 24.62 16.87 17.08
CA CYS A 901 24.14 18.24 17.19
C CYS A 901 25.40 19.10 17.20
N PRO A 902 26.14 19.14 16.09
CA PRO A 902 27.42 19.85 16.06
C PRO A 902 27.22 21.32 16.39
N ALA A 903 26.00 21.79 16.32
CA ALA A 903 25.61 23.15 16.65
C ALA A 903 25.25 23.39 18.13
N ASP A 904 25.10 22.35 18.96
CA ASP A 904 24.98 22.45 20.44
C ASP A 904 26.38 22.46 21.05
N LEU A 905 27.01 23.65 21.02
CA LEU A 905 28.41 23.81 21.40
C LEU A 905 28.62 23.90 22.91
N ASP A 906 27.58 24.19 23.68
CA ASP A 906 27.63 24.21 25.14
C ASP A 906 27.06 22.96 25.81
N GLU A 907 26.66 21.96 24.99
CA GLU A 907 26.16 20.64 25.40
C GLU A 907 24.96 20.73 26.36
N ASN A 908 24.08 21.74 26.16
CA ASN A 908 22.91 21.92 27.00
C ASN A 908 21.64 21.21 26.49
N GLY A 909 21.72 20.51 25.37
CA GLY A 909 20.63 19.80 24.74
C GLY A 909 19.71 20.68 23.89
N LEU A 910 20.10 21.90 23.55
CA LEU A 910 19.32 22.80 22.69
C LEU A 910 20.24 23.71 21.87
N VAL A 911 20.16 23.66 20.57
CA VAL A 911 20.84 24.63 19.71
C VAL A 911 20.21 26.00 19.88
N GLY A 912 20.87 26.89 20.63
CA GLY A 912 20.28 28.12 21.08
C GLY A 912 21.19 29.35 21.02
N ALA A 913 20.78 30.38 21.70
CA ALA A 913 21.57 31.65 21.77
C ALA A 913 22.94 31.48 22.45
N PRO A 914 23.14 30.62 23.44
CA PRO A 914 24.46 30.38 24.01
C PRO A 914 25.47 29.84 23.00
N ASP A 915 25.07 28.89 22.18
CA ASP A 915 25.90 28.28 21.13
C ASP A 915 26.27 29.28 20.04
N LEU A 916 25.30 30.11 19.62
CA LEU A 916 25.58 31.23 18.70
C LEU A 916 26.68 32.13 19.23
N LEU A 917 26.69 32.37 20.53
CA LEU A 917 27.75 33.20 21.13
C LEU A 917 29.11 32.51 21.06
N LEU A 918 29.18 31.19 21.15
CA LEU A 918 30.42 30.42 20.98
C LEU A 918 30.93 30.51 19.55
N ILE A 919 30.04 30.30 18.53
CA ILE A 919 30.42 30.51 17.13
C ILE A 919 30.92 31.93 16.87
N LEU A 920 30.22 32.93 17.39
CA LEU A 920 30.60 34.31 17.20
C LEU A 920 31.90 34.68 17.95
N ALA A 921 32.21 33.98 19.02
CA ALA A 921 33.48 34.17 19.75
C ALA A 921 34.70 33.70 18.93
N ASP A 922 34.51 32.62 18.16
CA ASP A 922 35.56 32.04 17.32
C ASP A 922 35.47 32.48 15.86
N PHE A 923 34.51 33.34 15.51
CA PHE A 923 34.30 33.83 14.15
C PHE A 923 35.54 34.53 13.58
N GLY A 924 36.04 33.99 12.46
CA GLY A 924 37.29 34.45 11.82
C GLY A 924 38.53 33.64 12.24
N CYS A 925 38.37 32.62 13.06
CA CYS A 925 39.38 31.59 13.27
C CYS A 925 39.73 30.94 11.93
N SER A 926 40.97 30.57 11.67
CA SER A 926 41.46 30.00 10.44
C SER A 926 42.48 28.87 10.60
N GLU A 927 42.70 28.39 11.79
CA GLU A 927 43.54 27.23 12.11
C GLU A 927 43.19 26.68 13.50
N ASN A 928 42.87 25.40 13.61
CA ASN A 928 42.49 24.75 14.88
C ASN A 928 41.26 25.40 15.56
N CYS A 929 40.20 25.60 14.83
CA CYS A 929 39.04 26.37 15.22
C CYS A 929 38.09 25.66 16.21
N GLY A 930 38.41 24.47 16.65
CA GLY A 930 37.63 23.73 17.65
C GLY A 930 36.23 23.36 17.17
N LEU A 931 35.27 23.28 18.10
CA LEU A 931 33.90 22.82 17.84
C LEU A 931 33.05 23.82 17.03
N ALA A 932 33.47 25.07 16.91
CA ALA A 932 32.75 26.11 16.19
C ALA A 932 32.90 26.04 14.66
N ASP A 933 33.84 25.24 14.17
CA ASP A 933 33.99 24.88 12.76
C ASP A 933 33.05 23.70 12.45
N LEU A 934 31.84 24.05 12.02
CA LEU A 934 30.76 23.07 11.83
C LEU A 934 30.81 22.33 10.50
N ASP A 935 31.50 22.90 9.49
CA ASP A 935 31.64 22.28 8.17
C ASP A 935 33.00 21.58 7.98
N GLY A 936 33.92 21.71 8.99
CA GLY A 936 35.19 21.01 9.01
C GLY A 936 36.22 21.56 8.02
N ASP A 937 36.10 22.82 7.59
CA ASP A 937 36.99 23.47 6.62
C ASP A 937 38.21 24.15 7.27
N ASP A 938 38.43 23.93 8.56
CA ASP A 938 39.45 24.55 9.44
C ASP A 938 39.27 26.06 9.62
N ALA A 939 38.07 26.62 9.35
CA ALA A 939 37.80 28.05 9.54
C ALA A 939 36.39 28.29 10.06
N VAL A 940 36.23 29.12 11.10
CA VAL A 940 34.88 29.55 11.54
C VAL A 940 34.46 30.78 10.76
N ASN A 941 33.48 30.64 9.89
CA ASN A 941 33.07 31.65 8.94
C ASN A 941 31.56 31.73 8.76
N VAL A 942 31.09 32.25 7.62
CA VAL A 942 29.67 32.42 7.36
C VAL A 942 28.96 31.06 7.12
N SER A 943 29.69 30.04 6.59
CA SER A 943 29.15 28.71 6.35
C SER A 943 28.76 28.07 7.67
N ASP A 944 29.59 28.11 8.68
CA ASP A 944 29.33 27.60 10.02
C ASP A 944 28.14 28.28 10.67
N ALA A 945 28.08 29.61 10.57
CA ALA A 945 26.95 30.35 11.06
C ALA A 945 25.63 30.00 10.35
N LEU A 946 25.65 29.65 9.07
CA LEU A 946 24.48 29.18 8.33
C LEU A 946 24.09 27.74 8.73
N LEU A 947 25.07 26.86 8.92
CA LEU A 947 24.80 25.48 9.42
C LEU A 947 24.22 25.53 10.83
N PHE A 948 24.71 26.42 11.68
CA PHE A 948 24.16 26.67 12.99
C PHE A 948 22.71 27.19 12.90
N LEU A 949 22.45 28.19 12.05
CA LEU A 949 21.12 28.76 11.91
C LEU A 949 20.09 27.76 11.34
N ALA A 950 20.55 26.80 10.53
CA ALA A 950 19.71 25.70 10.05
C ALA A 950 19.21 24.76 11.15
N GLN A 951 19.97 24.70 12.26
CA GLN A 951 19.65 23.86 13.44
C GLN A 951 19.15 24.71 14.63
N TYR A 952 19.04 26.03 14.51
CA TYR A 952 18.65 26.90 15.61
C TYR A 952 17.25 26.60 16.13
N GLY A 953 17.14 26.36 17.43
CA GLY A 953 15.88 26.04 18.11
C GLY A 953 15.54 24.53 18.10
N THR A 954 16.43 23.67 17.55
CA THR A 954 16.25 22.22 17.63
C THR A 954 16.75 21.71 18.97
N PRO A 955 15.99 20.87 19.65
CA PRO A 955 16.50 20.12 20.79
C PRO A 955 17.50 19.07 20.30
N CYS A 956 18.59 18.93 21.05
CA CYS A 956 19.61 17.91 20.88
C CYS A 956 19.40 16.91 21.99
N GLU A 957 18.55 15.89 21.76
CA GLU A 957 18.36 14.77 22.70
C GLU A 957 19.16 13.58 22.24
#